data_2127460e8635cef4c997d119e18a6e7d
#
_entry.id   2127460e8635cef4c997d119e18a6e7d
#
_cell.length_a   1.000
_cell.length_b   1.000
_cell.length_c   1.000
_cell.angle_alpha   90.00
_cell.angle_beta   90.00
_cell.angle_gamma   90.00
#
_symmetry.space_group_name_H-M   'P 1'
#
loop_
_entity.id
_entity.type
_entity.pdbx_description
1 polymer ?
#
loop_
_entity_poly.entity_id
_entity_poly.type
_entity_poly.pdbx_seq_one_letter_code
_entity_poly.pdbx_strand_id
1 'polypeptide(L)'
;MSIKLSILPHQTECLERALQVFDKIRLDETNEPYANPLIDRNDTTLKRNIWEIQENFNEKKIPKEYRTYRENNFGIDIRMETGTGKTYCYTRLIYELNKKYGFHKFIVLVPTTPIKEGTKSFIISDYANKHFLDLYPNKKITLSVLNAQKKVKGKRKLFPQAISEFARGTKLEKTKISVLLMSSGMLLSKKTMDQEYDQALFGTYSNPYDTLKATRPIVIIDEPHKFKIENKAYTTLIEKINPQCIIRLGATFPSKAKSKEKDYNNLIYNLGACEAFNNNLVKGVATQMIEQENLNEVKIKLLDFSSKSKFCKFKNEKTNKNYELNIGDSLTIIDENFKGISIESIGKTEDDDIKTGVVLSNGQILSKGEKIYSSIYGETYQSLMLKQAIENHIKQERENFFRERKIKTLSLFFIDSVYSYRDNGKDGTLRKKFEKILKENLEEELKKYSPSDLKIHKEYVSYLKSSLKDISATNGGYFSEDNSTSDEEIQKEVEQILRDKQSLLTFKDDNGNWNTRRFIFSKWTLREGWDNPNVFQICKLRSSGSEISKLQEVGRGLRLPVDEYGNRISNEQFYLTYLIDHSEKDFAENLIQEVTKDGDMTKNLVVDDKILEKAAQDRGIEKTKLFAKLLLENFLDDNKNIILENMEKFFVEYPEFSTGLQQNKIIDKNKNQSGTVGIRREKFNKIRDLWKKINQKYYLKLDEISEDELYEAILEILKSDIADELSVKVIEKKISPSDGSFEIKEEMINYYHFNENMEYNTFLKQIQKSTGISFFIMHKALCAYNKIKKLEQSFFNQKTVVKFTEKYQEWFEKTFLKRFSYKALEIDSLETQLTDINGEPKERIIQGLVGIMKDERIVTPDNFLYDTVVFDSGKEKENIESSNIKEVVVFGKIPRKSIQVPLYFGGTTSPDFMYIIKKDNDYQLNLIVETKDVKKNSDIRNEEEHRILSAEEFFKQLKADGVNISFKKQIKSDNIIKIIKDLIENERQD
;
A
#
# COMPACT_ATOMS: atom_id res chain seq x y z
N MET A 1 -7.06 12.24 -14.62
CA MET A 1 -5.95 11.33 -14.29
C MET A 1 -6.37 9.90 -14.59
N SER A 2 -5.52 9.08 -15.19
CA SER A 2 -5.80 7.65 -15.43
C SER A 2 -4.75 6.82 -14.69
N ILE A 3 -5.18 5.85 -13.88
CA ILE A 3 -4.27 4.91 -13.21
C ILE A 3 -3.54 4.11 -14.29
N LYS A 4 -2.22 3.98 -14.18
CA LYS A 4 -1.41 3.16 -15.07
C LYS A 4 -1.14 1.83 -14.41
N LEU A 5 -1.55 0.76 -15.08
CA LEU A 5 -1.26 -0.60 -14.64
C LEU A 5 0.14 -1.01 -15.12
N SER A 6 0.90 -1.64 -14.25
CA SER A 6 2.22 -2.21 -14.57
C SER A 6 2.18 -3.73 -14.40
N ILE A 7 3.03 -4.40 -15.17
CA ILE A 7 3.24 -5.85 -15.06
C ILE A 7 4.23 -6.08 -13.91
N LEU A 8 3.81 -6.82 -12.89
CA LEU A 8 4.63 -7.07 -11.71
C LEU A 8 5.17 -8.51 -11.72
N PRO A 9 6.43 -8.74 -11.27
CA PRO A 9 7.07 -10.05 -11.32
C PRO A 9 6.25 -11.15 -10.64
N HIS A 10 5.77 -10.92 -9.42
CA HIS A 10 4.97 -11.89 -8.66
C HIS A 10 3.63 -12.24 -9.34
N GLN A 11 3.03 -11.29 -10.08
CA GLN A 11 1.81 -11.54 -10.86
C GLN A 11 2.12 -12.36 -12.11
N THR A 12 3.26 -12.11 -12.74
CA THR A 12 3.71 -12.88 -13.91
C THR A 12 4.02 -14.31 -13.50
N GLU A 13 4.74 -14.52 -12.41
CA GLU A 13 5.02 -15.86 -11.86
C GLU A 13 3.73 -16.62 -11.53
N CYS A 14 2.76 -15.96 -10.89
CA CYS A 14 1.45 -16.53 -10.61
C CYS A 14 0.74 -17.01 -11.88
N LEU A 15 0.75 -16.18 -12.93
CA LEU A 15 0.13 -16.50 -14.20
C LEU A 15 0.83 -17.65 -14.93
N GLU A 16 2.15 -17.68 -14.95
CA GLU A 16 2.95 -18.75 -15.54
C GLU A 16 2.63 -20.09 -14.90
N ARG A 17 2.57 -20.15 -13.56
CA ARG A 17 2.17 -21.35 -12.82
C ARG A 17 0.75 -21.79 -13.17
N ALA A 18 -0.19 -20.84 -13.19
CA ALA A 18 -1.58 -21.15 -13.51
C ALA A 18 -1.75 -21.66 -14.95
N LEU A 19 -0.99 -21.11 -15.88
CA LEU A 19 -0.99 -21.58 -17.29
C LEU A 19 -0.31 -22.95 -17.44
N GLN A 20 0.78 -23.18 -16.71
CA GLN A 20 1.50 -24.46 -16.75
C GLN A 20 0.62 -25.64 -16.33
N VAL A 21 -0.39 -25.42 -15.47
CA VAL A 21 -1.36 -26.47 -15.11
C VAL A 21 -2.01 -27.08 -16.36
N PHE A 22 -2.34 -26.26 -17.35
CA PHE A 22 -3.02 -26.65 -18.57
C PHE A 22 -2.09 -26.96 -19.74
N ASP A 23 -0.77 -26.98 -19.53
CA ASP A 23 0.19 -27.18 -20.62
C ASP A 23 0.15 -28.63 -21.14
N LYS A 24 0.01 -28.76 -22.47
CA LYS A 24 -0.02 -30.05 -23.17
C LYS A 24 -1.12 -31.04 -22.69
N ILE A 25 -2.16 -30.54 -22.01
CA ILE A 25 -3.32 -31.37 -21.68
C ILE A 25 -4.18 -31.58 -22.94
N ARG A 26 -4.94 -32.65 -22.90
CA ARG A 26 -5.93 -32.91 -23.95
C ARG A 26 -7.15 -32.01 -23.74
N LEU A 27 -7.50 -31.25 -24.76
CA LEU A 27 -8.70 -30.44 -24.82
C LEU A 27 -9.55 -30.97 -25.98
N ASP A 28 -10.75 -31.45 -25.68
CA ASP A 28 -11.66 -31.88 -26.73
C ASP A 28 -12.48 -30.69 -27.22
N GLU A 29 -12.37 -30.42 -28.53
CA GLU A 29 -13.19 -29.40 -29.15
C GLU A 29 -14.67 -29.85 -29.18
N THR A 30 -15.54 -28.90 -28.88
CA THR A 30 -16.98 -29.11 -28.91
C THR A 30 -17.57 -28.56 -30.21
N ASN A 31 -18.59 -29.21 -30.74
CA ASN A 31 -19.40 -28.70 -31.83
C ASN A 31 -20.31 -27.55 -31.40
N GLU A 32 -20.47 -27.34 -30.09
CA GLU A 32 -21.30 -26.30 -29.48
C GLU A 32 -20.51 -24.98 -29.38
N PRO A 33 -20.81 -23.98 -30.23
CA PRO A 33 -20.01 -22.75 -30.31
C PRO A 33 -20.11 -21.88 -29.05
N TYR A 34 -21.14 -22.10 -28.21
CA TYR A 34 -21.39 -21.37 -26.98
C TYR A 34 -20.68 -21.98 -25.77
N ALA A 35 -20.04 -23.14 -25.88
CA ALA A 35 -19.38 -23.84 -24.78
C ALA A 35 -17.85 -23.79 -24.90
N ASN A 36 -17.18 -23.77 -23.74
CA ASN A 36 -15.72 -23.95 -23.70
C ASN A 36 -15.27 -25.32 -24.23
N PRO A 37 -14.03 -25.44 -24.73
CA PRO A 37 -13.38 -26.74 -24.94
C PRO A 37 -13.44 -27.58 -23.65
N LEU A 38 -13.61 -28.90 -23.78
CA LEU A 38 -13.73 -29.80 -22.64
C LEU A 38 -12.33 -30.17 -22.11
N ILE A 39 -12.13 -30.01 -20.81
CA ILE A 39 -10.94 -30.48 -20.11
C ILE A 39 -11.14 -31.97 -19.75
N ASP A 40 -10.25 -32.84 -20.18
CA ASP A 40 -10.18 -34.20 -19.70
C ASP A 40 -9.59 -34.22 -18.28
N ARG A 41 -10.44 -34.33 -17.25
CA ARG A 41 -10.03 -34.36 -15.86
C ARG A 41 -9.22 -35.60 -15.47
N ASN A 42 -9.25 -36.66 -16.28
CA ASN A 42 -8.51 -37.90 -16.07
C ASN A 42 -7.13 -37.85 -16.75
N ASP A 43 -6.81 -36.76 -17.44
CA ASP A 43 -5.49 -36.62 -18.10
C ASP A 43 -4.36 -36.67 -17.07
N THR A 44 -3.49 -37.64 -17.22
CA THR A 44 -2.32 -37.84 -16.35
C THR A 44 -1.35 -36.65 -16.45
N THR A 45 -1.34 -35.95 -17.58
CA THR A 45 -0.55 -34.73 -17.79
C THR A 45 -0.96 -33.62 -16.84
N LEU A 46 -2.27 -33.47 -16.62
CA LEU A 46 -2.81 -32.50 -15.66
C LEU A 46 -2.28 -32.72 -14.24
N LYS A 47 -2.29 -33.97 -13.78
CA LYS A 47 -1.74 -34.38 -12.49
C LYS A 47 -0.23 -34.11 -12.36
N ARG A 48 0.50 -34.49 -13.40
CA ARG A 48 1.95 -34.29 -13.50
C ARG A 48 2.30 -32.79 -13.45
N ASN A 49 1.62 -31.96 -14.25
CA ASN A 49 1.85 -30.52 -14.29
C ASN A 49 1.66 -29.88 -12.90
N ILE A 50 0.60 -30.23 -12.18
CA ILE A 50 0.35 -29.73 -10.82
C ILE A 50 1.48 -30.17 -9.86
N TRP A 51 1.88 -31.45 -9.94
CA TRP A 51 2.94 -31.99 -9.12
C TRP A 51 4.28 -31.27 -9.40
N GLU A 52 4.66 -31.07 -10.66
CA GLU A 52 5.86 -30.36 -11.07
C GLU A 52 5.86 -28.90 -10.58
N ILE A 53 4.71 -28.21 -10.66
CA ILE A 53 4.57 -26.85 -10.13
C ILE A 53 4.79 -26.85 -8.62
N GLN A 54 4.25 -27.82 -7.90
CA GLN A 54 4.36 -27.87 -6.45
C GLN A 54 5.74 -28.23 -5.96
N GLU A 55 6.52 -29.00 -6.74
CA GLU A 55 7.88 -29.47 -6.38
C GLU A 55 8.99 -28.54 -6.85
N ASN A 56 8.94 -28.06 -8.08
CA ASN A 56 10.14 -27.57 -8.76
C ASN A 56 10.04 -26.15 -9.35
N PHE A 57 8.95 -25.42 -9.19
CA PHE A 57 8.81 -24.13 -9.85
C PHE A 57 9.74 -23.07 -9.23
N ASN A 58 10.75 -22.62 -9.99
CA ASN A 58 11.67 -21.51 -9.63
C ASN A 58 12.22 -21.58 -8.20
N GLU A 59 12.59 -22.76 -7.72
CA GLU A 59 13.12 -23.00 -6.38
C GLU A 59 12.16 -22.72 -5.20
N LYS A 60 10.96 -22.23 -5.47
CA LYS A 60 9.94 -21.97 -4.46
C LYS A 60 8.95 -23.13 -4.36
N LYS A 61 9.29 -24.11 -3.54
CA LYS A 61 8.42 -25.29 -3.31
C LYS A 61 7.18 -24.91 -2.54
N ILE A 62 6.03 -25.43 -2.97
CA ILE A 62 4.82 -25.40 -2.13
C ILE A 62 5.06 -26.33 -0.93
N PRO A 63 4.84 -25.88 0.31
CA PRO A 63 5.01 -26.72 1.50
C PRO A 63 4.25 -28.03 1.39
N LYS A 64 4.85 -29.13 1.88
CA LYS A 64 4.27 -30.49 1.74
C LYS A 64 2.85 -30.58 2.30
N GLU A 65 2.56 -29.90 3.40
CA GLU A 65 1.23 -29.85 4.01
C GLU A 65 0.16 -29.20 3.14
N TYR A 66 0.55 -28.38 2.16
CA TYR A 66 -0.37 -27.69 1.23
C TYR A 66 -0.49 -28.39 -0.13
N ARG A 67 0.26 -29.48 -0.33
CA ARG A 67 0.22 -30.26 -1.56
C ARG A 67 -0.92 -31.26 -1.48
N THR A 68 -2.09 -30.84 -1.92
CA THR A 68 -3.26 -31.71 -1.99
C THR A 68 -3.68 -31.82 -3.45
N TYR A 69 -3.98 -33.04 -3.88
CA TYR A 69 -4.60 -33.30 -5.17
C TYR A 69 -6.00 -33.86 -4.97
N ARG A 70 -6.99 -33.20 -5.56
CA ARG A 70 -8.38 -33.65 -5.53
C ARG A 70 -8.85 -33.94 -6.95
N GLU A 71 -9.22 -35.17 -7.23
CA GLU A 71 -9.75 -35.59 -8.52
C GLU A 71 -11.19 -35.10 -8.74
N ASN A 72 -12.00 -35.22 -7.70
CA ASN A 72 -13.38 -34.75 -7.73
C ASN A 72 -13.44 -33.24 -7.60
N ASN A 73 -14.16 -32.56 -8.50
CA ASN A 73 -14.28 -31.10 -8.55
C ASN A 73 -12.93 -30.42 -8.82
N PHE A 74 -12.36 -30.70 -10.00
CA PHE A 74 -11.07 -30.14 -10.41
C PHE A 74 -11.00 -28.63 -10.21
N GLY A 75 -9.98 -28.18 -9.54
CA GLY A 75 -9.72 -26.77 -9.29
C GLY A 75 -8.28 -26.53 -8.91
N ILE A 76 -7.87 -25.28 -8.93
CA ILE A 76 -6.57 -24.79 -8.54
C ILE A 76 -6.70 -23.60 -7.59
N ASP A 77 -5.80 -23.52 -6.63
CA ASP A 77 -5.75 -22.47 -5.63
C ASP A 77 -4.53 -21.58 -5.82
N ILE A 78 -4.77 -20.29 -5.70
CA ILE A 78 -3.77 -19.24 -5.79
C ILE A 78 -3.88 -18.39 -4.52
N ARG A 79 -2.90 -18.50 -3.65
CA ARG A 79 -2.84 -17.65 -2.47
C ARG A 79 -2.05 -16.40 -2.79
N MET A 80 -2.69 -15.25 -2.65
CA MET A 80 -2.09 -13.93 -2.83
C MET A 80 -2.60 -12.98 -1.76
N GLU A 81 -1.67 -12.27 -1.11
CA GLU A 81 -1.99 -11.33 -0.04
C GLU A 81 -2.85 -10.16 -0.53
N THR A 82 -3.59 -9.56 0.41
CA THR A 82 -4.40 -8.36 0.14
C THR A 82 -3.51 -7.20 -0.32
N GLY A 83 -3.95 -6.47 -1.36
CA GLY A 83 -3.17 -5.36 -1.92
C GLY A 83 -2.15 -5.73 -2.99
N THR A 84 -1.87 -7.02 -3.23
CA THR A 84 -0.88 -7.48 -4.24
C THR A 84 -1.45 -7.58 -5.67
N GLY A 85 -2.74 -7.28 -5.88
CA GLY A 85 -3.35 -7.18 -7.20
C GLY A 85 -4.10 -8.43 -7.69
N LYS A 86 -4.78 -9.16 -6.80
CA LYS A 86 -5.61 -10.35 -7.14
C LYS A 86 -6.53 -10.12 -8.34
N THR A 87 -7.30 -9.02 -8.32
CA THR A 87 -8.26 -8.69 -9.40
C THR A 87 -7.58 -8.53 -10.76
N TYR A 88 -6.42 -7.88 -10.80
CA TYR A 88 -5.60 -7.79 -12.00
C TYR A 88 -5.14 -9.18 -12.46
N CYS A 89 -4.68 -10.00 -11.52
CA CYS A 89 -4.13 -11.31 -11.79
C CYS A 89 -5.17 -12.22 -12.46
N TYR A 90 -6.36 -12.37 -11.87
CA TYR A 90 -7.38 -13.22 -12.48
C TYR A 90 -7.97 -12.62 -13.76
N THR A 91 -8.04 -11.29 -13.89
CA THR A 91 -8.48 -10.66 -15.13
C THR A 91 -7.48 -10.96 -16.26
N ARG A 92 -6.18 -10.85 -16.01
CA ARG A 92 -5.14 -11.21 -16.96
C ARG A 92 -5.13 -12.71 -17.26
N LEU A 93 -5.38 -13.55 -16.26
CA LEU A 93 -5.49 -15.01 -16.43
C LEU A 93 -6.62 -15.38 -17.39
N ILE A 94 -7.75 -14.68 -17.35
CA ILE A 94 -8.85 -14.87 -18.31
C ILE A 94 -8.36 -14.63 -19.76
N TYR A 95 -7.62 -13.56 -20.01
CA TYR A 95 -7.05 -13.28 -21.33
C TYR A 95 -6.03 -14.33 -21.77
N GLU A 96 -5.14 -14.75 -20.88
CA GLU A 96 -4.10 -15.74 -21.18
C GLU A 96 -4.71 -17.13 -21.46
N LEU A 97 -5.69 -17.56 -20.64
CA LEU A 97 -6.40 -18.81 -20.86
C LEU A 97 -7.17 -18.81 -22.20
N ASN A 98 -7.75 -17.66 -22.57
CA ASN A 98 -8.37 -17.53 -23.89
C ASN A 98 -7.34 -17.58 -25.02
N LYS A 99 -6.22 -16.87 -24.87
CA LYS A 99 -5.17 -16.79 -25.89
C LYS A 99 -4.52 -18.14 -26.14
N LYS A 100 -4.19 -18.88 -25.07
CA LYS A 100 -3.40 -20.11 -25.15
C LYS A 100 -4.26 -21.35 -25.41
N TYR A 101 -5.47 -21.39 -24.80
CA TYR A 101 -6.31 -22.60 -24.76
C TYR A 101 -7.72 -22.44 -25.38
N GLY A 102 -8.07 -21.24 -25.82
CA GLY A 102 -9.37 -20.97 -26.45
C GLY A 102 -10.56 -20.89 -25.48
N PHE A 103 -10.35 -20.90 -24.16
CA PHE A 103 -11.46 -20.74 -23.22
C PHE A 103 -12.07 -19.34 -23.35
N HIS A 104 -13.40 -19.27 -23.45
CA HIS A 104 -14.11 -18.00 -23.71
C HIS A 104 -15.32 -17.78 -22.78
N LYS A 105 -15.59 -18.72 -21.84
CA LYS A 105 -16.68 -18.66 -20.85
C LYS A 105 -16.13 -18.71 -19.43
N PHE A 106 -16.23 -17.60 -18.73
CA PHE A 106 -15.76 -17.47 -17.36
C PHE A 106 -16.87 -16.94 -16.45
N ILE A 107 -16.98 -17.48 -15.25
CA ILE A 107 -17.86 -16.94 -14.20
C ILE A 107 -16.95 -16.43 -13.08
N VAL A 108 -17.10 -15.17 -12.69
CA VAL A 108 -16.45 -14.60 -11.51
C VAL A 108 -17.47 -14.57 -10.38
N LEU A 109 -17.21 -15.35 -9.34
CA LEU A 109 -18.05 -15.48 -8.16
C LEU A 109 -17.41 -14.78 -6.97
N VAL A 110 -18.13 -13.83 -6.38
CA VAL A 110 -17.68 -13.03 -5.24
C VAL A 110 -18.63 -13.15 -4.06
N PRO A 111 -18.17 -12.99 -2.80
CA PRO A 111 -19.05 -13.18 -1.64
C PRO A 111 -20.08 -12.07 -1.48
N THR A 112 -19.69 -10.80 -1.67
CA THR A 112 -20.49 -9.63 -1.29
C THR A 112 -20.72 -8.64 -2.45
N THR A 113 -21.71 -7.76 -2.30
CA THR A 113 -22.02 -6.71 -3.27
C THR A 113 -20.89 -5.69 -3.41
N PRO A 114 -20.24 -5.19 -2.34
CA PRO A 114 -19.11 -4.27 -2.49
C PRO A 114 -17.94 -4.84 -3.29
N ILE A 115 -17.58 -6.10 -3.09
CA ILE A 115 -16.54 -6.77 -3.88
C ILE A 115 -16.99 -6.89 -5.35
N LYS A 116 -18.27 -7.22 -5.59
CA LYS A 116 -18.85 -7.27 -6.94
C LYS A 116 -18.72 -5.93 -7.66
N GLU A 117 -19.09 -4.83 -7.01
CA GLU A 117 -18.96 -3.49 -7.60
C GLU A 117 -17.48 -3.10 -7.83
N GLY A 118 -16.57 -3.46 -6.91
CA GLY A 118 -15.14 -3.26 -7.07
C GLY A 118 -14.56 -4.00 -8.28
N THR A 119 -14.91 -5.29 -8.43
CA THR A 119 -14.52 -6.13 -9.58
C THR A 119 -15.09 -5.58 -10.89
N LYS A 120 -16.38 -5.24 -10.90
CA LYS A 120 -17.03 -4.63 -12.06
C LYS A 120 -16.31 -3.34 -12.46
N SER A 121 -16.13 -2.43 -11.51
CA SER A 121 -15.49 -1.13 -11.74
C SER A 121 -14.07 -1.29 -12.31
N PHE A 122 -13.30 -2.26 -11.84
CA PHE A 122 -11.98 -2.56 -12.40
C PHE A 122 -12.05 -3.04 -13.85
N ILE A 123 -12.86 -4.07 -14.13
CA ILE A 123 -12.91 -4.71 -15.47
C ILE A 123 -13.43 -3.74 -16.53
N ILE A 124 -14.40 -2.85 -16.19
CA ILE A 124 -14.96 -1.89 -17.16
C ILE A 124 -14.19 -0.56 -17.22
N SER A 125 -13.20 -0.34 -16.36
CA SER A 125 -12.46 0.93 -16.33
C SER A 125 -11.66 1.15 -17.62
N ASP A 126 -11.57 2.40 -18.05
CA ASP A 126 -10.83 2.78 -19.27
C ASP A 126 -9.35 2.44 -19.14
N TYR A 127 -8.76 2.63 -17.96
CA TYR A 127 -7.35 2.32 -17.74
C TYR A 127 -7.04 0.81 -17.83
N ALA A 128 -7.94 -0.06 -17.31
CA ALA A 128 -7.76 -1.50 -17.45
C ALA A 128 -8.02 -1.97 -18.88
N ASN A 129 -9.09 -1.45 -19.50
CA ASN A 129 -9.39 -1.77 -20.91
C ASN A 129 -8.22 -1.37 -21.83
N LYS A 130 -7.66 -0.18 -21.67
CA LYS A 130 -6.51 0.27 -22.47
C LYS A 130 -5.30 -0.63 -22.25
N HIS A 131 -4.96 -0.91 -20.98
CA HIS A 131 -3.83 -1.76 -20.62
C HIS A 131 -3.96 -3.18 -21.21
N PHE A 132 -5.14 -3.80 -21.10
CA PHE A 132 -5.34 -5.14 -21.63
C PHE A 132 -5.47 -5.16 -23.15
N LEU A 133 -5.94 -4.10 -23.78
CA LEU A 133 -5.93 -3.97 -25.24
C LEU A 133 -4.50 -3.90 -25.80
N ASP A 134 -3.61 -3.19 -25.10
CA ASP A 134 -2.18 -3.12 -25.46
C ASP A 134 -1.50 -4.50 -25.34
N LEU A 135 -1.85 -5.30 -24.33
CA LEU A 135 -1.30 -6.64 -24.11
C LEU A 135 -1.93 -7.72 -25.00
N TYR A 136 -3.20 -7.59 -25.32
CA TYR A 136 -4.00 -8.54 -26.05
C TYR A 136 -4.76 -7.84 -27.20
N PRO A 137 -4.08 -7.44 -28.26
CA PRO A 137 -4.70 -6.75 -29.39
C PRO A 137 -5.90 -7.55 -29.94
N ASN A 138 -6.98 -6.86 -30.21
CA ASN A 138 -8.23 -7.46 -30.72
C ASN A 138 -8.96 -8.41 -29.77
N LYS A 139 -8.67 -8.37 -28.46
CA LYS A 139 -9.39 -9.13 -27.44
C LYS A 139 -10.04 -8.20 -26.41
N LYS A 140 -11.30 -8.45 -26.09
CA LYS A 140 -12.04 -7.68 -25.08
C LYS A 140 -12.91 -8.59 -24.22
N ILE A 141 -12.91 -8.32 -22.92
CA ILE A 141 -13.87 -8.94 -22.00
C ILE A 141 -15.24 -8.27 -22.20
N THR A 142 -16.27 -9.08 -22.46
CA THR A 142 -17.67 -8.69 -22.40
C THR A 142 -18.20 -9.11 -21.05
N LEU A 143 -18.42 -8.13 -20.15
CA LEU A 143 -18.83 -8.37 -18.78
C LEU A 143 -20.35 -8.29 -18.65
N SER A 144 -20.99 -9.40 -18.28
CA SER A 144 -22.41 -9.47 -17.91
C SER A 144 -22.49 -9.52 -16.39
N VAL A 145 -23.29 -8.64 -15.75
CA VAL A 145 -23.39 -8.55 -14.28
C VAL A 145 -24.78 -8.99 -13.84
N LEU A 146 -24.85 -10.08 -13.05
CA LEU A 146 -26.13 -10.61 -12.56
C LEU A 146 -26.57 -9.81 -11.32
N ASN A 147 -27.72 -9.14 -11.46
CA ASN A 147 -28.37 -8.37 -10.40
C ASN A 147 -29.77 -8.91 -10.11
N ALA A 148 -30.29 -8.59 -8.93
CA ALA A 148 -31.65 -8.92 -8.57
C ALA A 148 -32.66 -8.20 -9.50
N GLN A 149 -33.60 -8.94 -10.06
CA GLN A 149 -34.63 -8.35 -10.91
C GLN A 149 -35.69 -7.66 -10.04
N LYS A 150 -36.01 -6.40 -10.34
CA LYS A 150 -37.11 -5.69 -9.70
C LYS A 150 -38.45 -6.32 -10.18
N LYS A 151 -39.34 -6.69 -9.26
CA LYS A 151 -40.69 -7.16 -9.60
C LYS A 151 -41.51 -6.01 -10.18
N VAL A 152 -41.91 -6.14 -11.44
CA VAL A 152 -42.94 -5.26 -12.01
C VAL A 152 -44.25 -6.04 -11.94
N LYS A 153 -45.25 -5.56 -11.16
CA LYS A 153 -46.58 -6.16 -11.07
C LYS A 153 -47.19 -6.32 -12.48
N GLY A 154 -47.65 -7.51 -12.84
CA GLY A 154 -48.39 -7.79 -14.08
C GLY A 154 -47.59 -8.07 -15.33
N LYS A 155 -46.23 -8.10 -15.29
CA LYS A 155 -45.39 -8.50 -16.45
C LYS A 155 -44.86 -9.94 -16.33
N ARG A 156 -44.77 -10.65 -17.48
CA ARG A 156 -44.14 -11.98 -17.56
C ARG A 156 -42.68 -11.87 -17.06
N LYS A 157 -42.23 -12.91 -16.38
CA LYS A 157 -40.83 -13.02 -15.95
C LYS A 157 -39.94 -13.29 -17.16
N LEU A 158 -39.11 -12.35 -17.51
CA LEU A 158 -38.15 -12.52 -18.57
C LEU A 158 -36.93 -13.27 -18.04
N PHE A 159 -36.33 -14.10 -18.88
CA PHE A 159 -35.06 -14.76 -18.59
C PHE A 159 -33.98 -13.71 -18.21
N PRO A 160 -33.12 -13.98 -17.20
CA PRO A 160 -32.12 -13.00 -16.75
C PRO A 160 -31.20 -12.58 -17.91
N GLN A 161 -31.28 -11.31 -18.29
CA GLN A 161 -30.57 -10.77 -19.46
C GLN A 161 -29.06 -11.04 -19.38
N ALA A 162 -28.45 -10.83 -18.20
CA ALA A 162 -27.02 -11.07 -18.00
C ALA A 162 -26.61 -12.52 -18.32
N ILE A 163 -27.44 -13.51 -17.95
CA ILE A 163 -27.16 -14.91 -18.26
C ILE A 163 -27.39 -15.18 -19.76
N SER A 164 -28.42 -14.59 -20.34
CA SER A 164 -28.71 -14.72 -21.78
C SER A 164 -27.55 -14.12 -22.62
N GLU A 165 -27.07 -12.95 -22.29
CA GLU A 165 -25.93 -12.30 -22.97
C GLU A 165 -24.65 -13.14 -22.81
N PHE A 166 -24.36 -13.58 -21.60
CA PHE A 166 -23.22 -14.45 -21.32
C PHE A 166 -23.29 -15.74 -22.14
N ALA A 167 -24.42 -16.43 -22.13
CA ALA A 167 -24.59 -17.70 -22.79
C ALA A 167 -24.46 -17.58 -24.33
N ARG A 168 -25.04 -16.54 -24.95
CA ARG A 168 -25.05 -16.33 -26.41
C ARG A 168 -23.68 -16.01 -27.00
N GLY A 169 -22.71 -15.53 -26.24
CA GLY A 169 -21.34 -15.33 -26.73
C GLY A 169 -20.78 -16.65 -27.30
N THR A 170 -20.15 -16.61 -28.44
CA THR A 170 -19.66 -17.82 -29.12
C THR A 170 -18.15 -17.80 -29.35
N LYS A 171 -17.53 -18.97 -29.48
CA LYS A 171 -16.12 -19.11 -29.90
C LYS A 171 -15.82 -18.51 -31.27
N LEU A 172 -16.85 -18.29 -32.11
CA LEU A 172 -16.72 -17.67 -33.43
C LEU A 172 -16.42 -16.16 -33.31
N GLU A 173 -16.84 -15.53 -32.23
CA GLU A 173 -16.50 -14.13 -31.95
C GLU A 173 -15.09 -14.05 -31.30
N LYS A 174 -14.06 -14.28 -32.11
CA LYS A 174 -12.65 -14.37 -31.66
C LYS A 174 -12.16 -13.17 -30.86
N THR A 175 -12.83 -12.02 -30.97
CA THR A 175 -12.49 -10.77 -30.28
C THR A 175 -13.09 -10.64 -28.89
N LYS A 176 -14.09 -11.45 -28.53
CA LYS A 176 -14.84 -11.33 -27.30
C LYS A 176 -14.59 -12.50 -26.34
N ILE A 177 -14.44 -12.19 -25.05
CA ILE A 177 -14.36 -13.17 -23.97
C ILE A 177 -15.55 -12.90 -23.06
N SER A 178 -16.44 -13.88 -22.91
CA SER A 178 -17.66 -13.73 -22.09
C SER A 178 -17.35 -13.98 -20.62
N VAL A 179 -17.61 -12.99 -19.78
CA VAL A 179 -17.45 -13.08 -18.32
C VAL A 179 -18.75 -12.75 -17.62
N LEU A 180 -19.25 -13.66 -16.78
CA LEU A 180 -20.42 -13.42 -15.92
C LEU A 180 -19.96 -13.15 -14.50
N LEU A 181 -20.31 -11.97 -13.97
CA LEU A 181 -20.01 -11.59 -12.60
C LEU A 181 -21.27 -11.72 -11.73
N MET A 182 -21.18 -12.49 -10.63
CA MET A 182 -22.28 -12.67 -9.70
C MET A 182 -21.81 -12.78 -8.25
N SER A 183 -22.68 -12.44 -7.31
CA SER A 183 -22.46 -12.68 -5.89
C SER A 183 -23.02 -14.04 -5.45
N SER A 184 -22.53 -14.54 -4.29
CA SER A 184 -23.04 -15.77 -3.68
C SER A 184 -24.55 -15.72 -3.41
N GLY A 185 -25.08 -14.57 -2.99
CA GLY A 185 -26.52 -14.37 -2.79
C GLY A 185 -27.32 -14.47 -4.09
N MET A 186 -26.76 -14.01 -5.22
CA MET A 186 -27.40 -14.18 -6.52
C MET A 186 -27.35 -15.61 -7.00
N LEU A 187 -26.23 -16.32 -6.79
CA LEU A 187 -26.12 -17.76 -7.09
C LEU A 187 -27.19 -18.55 -6.36
N LEU A 188 -27.51 -18.22 -5.12
CA LEU A 188 -28.53 -18.90 -4.29
C LEU A 188 -29.96 -18.38 -4.49
N SER A 189 -30.16 -17.40 -5.35
CA SER A 189 -31.46 -16.76 -5.54
C SER A 189 -32.49 -17.70 -6.19
N LYS A 190 -33.39 -18.27 -5.39
CA LYS A 190 -34.47 -19.10 -5.92
C LYS A 190 -35.38 -18.36 -6.92
N LYS A 191 -35.53 -17.03 -6.74
CA LYS A 191 -36.37 -16.17 -7.61
C LYS A 191 -35.76 -15.89 -8.97
N THR A 192 -34.45 -16.05 -9.10
CA THR A 192 -33.71 -15.70 -10.34
C THR A 192 -33.06 -16.92 -10.97
N MET A 193 -32.51 -17.82 -10.18
CA MET A 193 -31.69 -18.94 -10.65
C MET A 193 -32.45 -20.27 -10.69
N ASP A 194 -33.31 -20.51 -9.72
CA ASP A 194 -33.97 -21.82 -9.52
C ASP A 194 -35.43 -21.79 -9.97
N GLN A 195 -35.66 -21.41 -11.21
CA GLN A 195 -37.00 -21.44 -11.82
C GLN A 195 -36.89 -21.59 -13.34
N GLU A 196 -38.01 -22.13 -13.89
CA GLU A 196 -38.19 -22.21 -15.33
C GLU A 196 -38.75 -20.89 -15.90
N TYR A 197 -38.28 -20.53 -17.08
CA TYR A 197 -38.73 -19.34 -17.81
C TYR A 197 -39.38 -19.73 -19.12
N ASP A 198 -40.36 -18.95 -19.56
CA ASP A 198 -41.07 -19.20 -20.84
C ASP A 198 -40.13 -19.11 -22.06
N GLN A 199 -39.03 -18.41 -21.90
CA GLN A 199 -37.97 -18.27 -22.92
C GLN A 199 -36.91 -19.35 -22.72
N ALA A 200 -36.74 -20.22 -23.69
CA ALA A 200 -35.64 -21.17 -23.73
C ALA A 200 -34.43 -20.59 -24.52
N LEU A 201 -33.23 -20.76 -24.00
CA LEU A 201 -31.98 -20.46 -24.72
C LEU A 201 -31.49 -21.71 -25.44
N PHE A 202 -30.94 -21.53 -26.65
CA PHE A 202 -30.50 -22.59 -27.55
C PHE A 202 -31.59 -23.60 -27.92
N GLY A 203 -32.87 -23.17 -27.79
CA GLY A 203 -34.03 -24.02 -28.01
C GLY A 203 -34.32 -25.10 -26.96
N THR A 204 -33.48 -25.21 -25.92
CA THR A 204 -33.53 -26.34 -24.94
C THR A 204 -33.54 -25.87 -23.48
N TYR A 205 -32.80 -24.83 -23.13
CA TYR A 205 -32.56 -24.48 -21.70
C TYR A 205 -33.46 -23.34 -21.25
N SER A 206 -34.46 -23.65 -20.41
CA SER A 206 -35.37 -22.70 -19.78
C SER A 206 -34.97 -22.34 -18.36
N ASN A 207 -34.04 -23.11 -17.76
CA ASN A 207 -33.48 -22.87 -16.43
C ASN A 207 -32.10 -22.20 -16.48
N PRO A 208 -31.85 -21.14 -15.69
CA PRO A 208 -30.55 -20.45 -15.64
C PRO A 208 -29.36 -21.36 -15.28
N TYR A 209 -29.53 -22.29 -14.34
CA TYR A 209 -28.43 -23.19 -13.97
C TYR A 209 -28.05 -24.11 -15.13
N ASP A 210 -29.04 -24.71 -15.80
CA ASP A 210 -28.78 -25.59 -16.94
C ASP A 210 -28.16 -24.87 -18.11
N THR A 211 -28.56 -23.62 -18.33
CA THR A 211 -27.95 -22.73 -19.32
C THR A 211 -26.46 -22.49 -19.00
N LEU A 212 -26.14 -22.17 -17.73
CA LEU A 212 -24.74 -21.96 -17.35
C LEU A 212 -23.93 -23.25 -17.44
N LYS A 213 -24.48 -24.38 -16.99
CA LYS A 213 -23.86 -25.70 -17.09
C LYS A 213 -23.52 -26.07 -18.54
N ALA A 214 -24.43 -25.80 -19.47
CA ALA A 214 -24.22 -26.06 -20.90
C ALA A 214 -23.01 -25.27 -21.48
N THR A 215 -22.67 -24.12 -20.93
CA THR A 215 -21.51 -23.34 -21.38
C THR A 215 -20.17 -23.92 -20.94
N ARG A 216 -20.11 -24.92 -20.08
CA ARG A 216 -18.90 -25.52 -19.48
C ARG A 216 -17.96 -24.45 -18.92
N PRO A 217 -18.40 -23.61 -17.97
CA PRO A 217 -17.62 -22.44 -17.57
C PRO A 217 -16.39 -22.83 -16.73
N ILE A 218 -15.35 -21.99 -16.80
CA ILE A 218 -14.32 -21.91 -15.78
C ILE A 218 -14.81 -20.91 -14.73
N VAL A 219 -14.85 -21.30 -13.47
CA VAL A 219 -15.29 -20.42 -12.38
C VAL A 219 -14.11 -19.90 -11.60
N ILE A 220 -14.03 -18.59 -11.45
CA ILE A 220 -13.05 -17.89 -10.61
C ILE A 220 -13.77 -17.45 -9.35
N ILE A 221 -13.27 -17.86 -8.19
CA ILE A 221 -13.80 -17.47 -6.87
C ILE A 221 -12.81 -16.50 -6.23
N ASP A 222 -13.24 -15.26 -6.00
CA ASP A 222 -12.50 -14.28 -5.21
C ASP A 222 -12.95 -14.37 -3.74
N GLU A 223 -12.00 -14.22 -2.81
CA GLU A 223 -12.16 -14.38 -1.35
C GLU A 223 -12.76 -15.77 -0.95
N PRO A 224 -12.02 -16.86 -1.21
CA PRO A 224 -12.49 -18.24 -1.05
C PRO A 224 -12.87 -18.62 0.39
N HIS A 225 -12.36 -17.90 1.41
CA HIS A 225 -12.68 -18.15 2.82
C HIS A 225 -14.18 -18.05 3.14
N LYS A 226 -14.96 -17.32 2.33
CA LYS A 226 -16.42 -17.22 2.42
C LYS A 226 -17.16 -18.38 1.72
N PHE A 227 -16.45 -19.20 0.95
CA PHE A 227 -16.99 -20.33 0.18
C PHE A 227 -16.46 -21.66 0.70
N LYS A 228 -16.81 -22.01 1.94
CA LYS A 228 -16.48 -23.32 2.49
C LYS A 228 -17.18 -24.42 1.70
N ILE A 229 -16.59 -25.61 1.60
CA ILE A 229 -17.13 -26.75 0.86
C ILE A 229 -18.53 -27.13 1.38
N GLU A 230 -18.76 -26.99 2.68
CA GLU A 230 -20.06 -27.33 3.31
C GLU A 230 -21.11 -26.23 3.09
N ASN A 231 -20.70 -25.05 2.60
CA ASN A 231 -21.65 -23.97 2.38
C ASN A 231 -22.54 -24.23 1.17
N LYS A 232 -23.81 -23.87 1.32
CA LYS A 232 -24.82 -24.03 0.27
C LYS A 232 -24.41 -23.38 -1.06
N ALA A 233 -23.66 -22.28 -1.06
CA ALA A 233 -23.20 -21.65 -2.28
C ALA A 233 -22.21 -22.53 -3.05
N TYR A 234 -21.26 -23.17 -2.34
CA TYR A 234 -20.29 -24.05 -2.97
C TYR A 234 -20.95 -25.34 -3.48
N THR A 235 -21.83 -25.99 -2.68
CA THR A 235 -22.56 -27.19 -3.12
C THR A 235 -23.47 -26.88 -4.31
N THR A 236 -24.19 -25.74 -4.30
CA THR A 236 -25.01 -25.32 -5.45
C THR A 236 -24.17 -25.12 -6.71
N LEU A 237 -22.97 -24.49 -6.57
CA LEU A 237 -22.05 -24.30 -7.70
C LEU A 237 -21.65 -25.64 -8.33
N ILE A 238 -21.28 -26.63 -7.50
CA ILE A 238 -20.84 -27.93 -7.99
C ILE A 238 -22.00 -28.73 -8.59
N GLU A 239 -23.11 -28.81 -7.88
CA GLU A 239 -24.25 -29.71 -8.28
C GLU A 239 -25.04 -29.14 -9.45
N LYS A 240 -25.30 -27.82 -9.48
CA LYS A 240 -26.17 -27.20 -10.47
C LYS A 240 -25.44 -26.62 -11.67
N ILE A 241 -24.28 -25.99 -11.50
CA ILE A 241 -23.50 -25.41 -12.61
C ILE A 241 -22.46 -26.40 -13.13
N ASN A 242 -21.87 -27.20 -12.25
CA ASN A 242 -20.81 -28.18 -12.58
C ASN A 242 -19.69 -27.59 -13.45
N PRO A 243 -18.96 -26.56 -12.95
CA PRO A 243 -17.89 -25.95 -13.73
C PRO A 243 -16.80 -26.96 -14.02
N GLN A 244 -16.17 -26.88 -15.20
CA GLN A 244 -15.09 -27.81 -15.51
C GLN A 244 -13.78 -27.55 -14.76
N CYS A 245 -13.56 -26.34 -14.29
CA CYS A 245 -12.46 -25.96 -13.41
C CYS A 245 -12.88 -24.83 -12.48
N ILE A 246 -12.42 -24.88 -11.23
CA ILE A 246 -12.61 -23.81 -10.24
C ILE A 246 -11.25 -23.24 -9.89
N ILE A 247 -11.05 -21.94 -10.10
CA ILE A 247 -9.84 -21.22 -9.74
C ILE A 247 -10.16 -20.32 -8.55
N ARG A 248 -9.59 -20.62 -7.37
CA ARG A 248 -9.83 -19.83 -6.17
C ARG A 248 -8.63 -18.90 -5.92
N LEU A 249 -8.89 -17.58 -5.80
CA LEU A 249 -7.86 -16.61 -5.46
C LEU A 249 -8.22 -15.90 -4.16
N GLY A 250 -7.31 -15.86 -3.21
CA GLY A 250 -7.53 -15.19 -1.93
C GLY A 250 -6.28 -15.08 -1.10
N ALA A 251 -6.28 -14.17 -0.13
CA ALA A 251 -5.26 -14.12 0.92
C ALA A 251 -5.51 -15.24 1.94
N THR A 252 -6.77 -15.47 2.25
CA THR A 252 -7.23 -16.43 3.25
C THR A 252 -8.07 -17.52 2.61
N PHE A 253 -7.85 -18.76 3.03
CA PHE A 253 -8.61 -19.94 2.61
C PHE A 253 -9.39 -20.54 3.76
N PRO A 254 -10.50 -21.25 3.51
CA PRO A 254 -11.27 -21.88 4.57
C PRO A 254 -10.42 -22.95 5.27
N SER A 255 -10.78 -23.26 6.50
CA SER A 255 -10.21 -24.41 7.21
C SER A 255 -11.06 -25.66 6.96
N LYS A 256 -10.43 -26.84 6.98
CA LYS A 256 -11.15 -28.12 6.93
C LYS A 256 -12.09 -28.25 8.13
N ALA A 257 -13.19 -28.94 7.93
CA ALA A 257 -14.14 -29.17 9.02
C ALA A 257 -13.46 -29.83 10.24
N LYS A 258 -13.66 -29.25 11.42
CA LYS A 258 -13.09 -29.70 12.71
C LYS A 258 -11.54 -29.68 12.79
N SER A 259 -10.86 -28.99 11.89
CA SER A 259 -9.40 -28.86 11.86
C SER A 259 -8.99 -27.41 11.67
N LYS A 260 -7.79 -27.03 12.16
CA LYS A 260 -7.17 -25.74 11.86
C LYS A 260 -6.46 -25.74 10.51
N GLU A 261 -6.32 -26.90 9.87
CA GLU A 261 -5.67 -27.00 8.55
C GLU A 261 -6.47 -26.30 7.47
N LYS A 262 -5.77 -25.62 6.58
CA LYS A 262 -6.38 -24.94 5.43
C LYS A 262 -6.89 -25.94 4.39
N ASP A 263 -8.03 -25.63 3.83
CA ASP A 263 -8.69 -26.47 2.81
C ASP A 263 -8.27 -26.01 1.41
N TYR A 264 -7.02 -26.38 1.04
CA TYR A 264 -6.53 -26.13 -0.32
C TYR A 264 -6.97 -27.22 -1.31
N ASN A 265 -7.21 -26.80 -2.57
CA ASN A 265 -7.45 -27.66 -3.71
C ASN A 265 -6.38 -27.40 -4.78
N ASN A 266 -5.33 -28.19 -4.81
CA ASN A 266 -4.23 -28.06 -5.75
C ASN A 266 -3.59 -26.65 -5.68
N LEU A 267 -3.05 -26.26 -4.52
CA LEU A 267 -2.36 -24.98 -4.36
C LEU A 267 -1.15 -24.93 -5.32
N ILE A 268 -1.14 -23.96 -6.22
CA ILE A 268 -0.10 -23.77 -7.26
C ILE A 268 0.75 -22.53 -7.06
N TYR A 269 0.27 -21.57 -6.30
CA TYR A 269 1.00 -20.34 -6.00
C TYR A 269 0.70 -19.87 -4.59
N ASN A 270 1.76 -19.46 -3.88
CA ASN A 270 1.66 -19.01 -2.49
C ASN A 270 2.49 -17.74 -2.29
N LEU A 271 1.79 -16.61 -2.15
CA LEU A 271 2.36 -15.32 -1.76
C LEU A 271 1.69 -14.89 -0.44
N GLY A 272 2.33 -15.22 0.67
CA GLY A 272 1.84 -14.89 2.00
C GLY A 272 2.12 -13.45 2.41
N ALA A 273 1.54 -13.04 3.56
CA ALA A 273 1.69 -11.69 4.09
C ALA A 273 3.16 -11.34 4.38
N CYS A 274 3.90 -12.23 4.99
CA CYS A 274 5.33 -12.03 5.31
C CYS A 274 6.13 -11.69 4.05
N GLU A 275 6.00 -12.47 2.99
CA GLU A 275 6.69 -12.23 1.73
C GLU A 275 6.22 -10.92 1.06
N ALA A 276 4.93 -10.62 1.10
CA ALA A 276 4.39 -9.38 0.55
C ALA A 276 4.96 -8.13 1.25
N PHE A 277 5.10 -8.15 2.57
CA PHE A 277 5.73 -7.08 3.33
C PHE A 277 7.25 -6.99 3.03
N ASN A 278 7.97 -8.11 3.06
CA ASN A 278 9.41 -8.13 2.85
C ASN A 278 9.82 -7.63 1.47
N ASN A 279 9.06 -7.98 0.44
CA ASN A 279 9.32 -7.56 -0.94
C ASN A 279 8.76 -6.18 -1.29
N ASN A 280 8.31 -5.39 -0.31
CA ASN A 280 7.70 -4.08 -0.53
C ASN A 280 6.53 -4.10 -1.54
N LEU A 281 5.77 -5.18 -1.59
CA LEU A 281 4.59 -5.26 -2.46
C LEU A 281 3.40 -4.50 -1.89
N VAL A 282 3.44 -4.25 -0.58
CA VAL A 282 2.45 -3.51 0.20
C VAL A 282 3.15 -2.51 1.12
N LYS A 283 2.39 -1.53 1.64
CA LYS A 283 2.88 -0.61 2.68
C LYS A 283 3.20 -1.37 3.96
N GLY A 284 4.21 -0.92 4.71
CA GLY A 284 4.38 -1.28 6.11
C GLY A 284 3.26 -0.70 6.97
N VAL A 285 3.15 -1.15 8.21
CA VAL A 285 2.15 -0.65 9.16
C VAL A 285 2.84 0.04 10.32
N ALA A 286 2.40 1.25 10.65
CA ALA A 286 2.87 2.01 11.79
C ALA A 286 1.69 2.24 12.74
N THR A 287 1.61 1.46 13.81
CA THR A 287 0.58 1.63 14.82
C THR A 287 0.89 2.82 15.73
N GLN A 288 -0.13 3.53 16.13
CA GLN A 288 -0.05 4.64 17.06
C GLN A 288 -1.26 4.63 17.99
N MET A 289 -1.01 4.86 19.26
CA MET A 289 -2.00 4.92 20.31
C MET A 289 -1.83 6.21 21.10
N ILE A 290 -2.93 6.79 21.59
CA ILE A 290 -2.87 7.94 22.50
C ILE A 290 -2.85 7.41 23.92
N GLU A 291 -1.74 7.61 24.61
CA GLU A 291 -1.64 7.36 26.05
C GLU A 291 -2.13 8.59 26.79
N GLN A 292 -3.10 8.41 27.66
CA GLN A 292 -3.56 9.46 28.56
C GLN A 292 -3.18 9.09 29.98
N GLU A 293 -2.23 9.80 30.55
CA GLU A 293 -1.91 9.71 31.97
C GLU A 293 -3.11 10.25 32.79
N ASN A 294 -3.64 9.46 33.74
CA ASN A 294 -4.72 9.82 34.66
C ASN A 294 -6.18 9.75 34.16
N LEU A 295 -6.57 8.75 33.40
CA LEU A 295 -7.99 8.44 33.29
C LEU A 295 -8.47 7.57 34.44
N ASN A 296 -9.56 8.03 35.13
CA ASN A 296 -10.40 7.18 35.97
C ASN A 296 -11.13 6.15 35.07
N GLU A 297 -10.35 5.28 34.43
CA GLU A 297 -10.85 4.32 33.47
C GLU A 297 -11.67 3.26 34.15
N VAL A 298 -12.94 3.14 33.78
CA VAL A 298 -13.81 2.08 34.24
C VAL A 298 -13.89 1.02 33.17
N LYS A 299 -13.56 -0.22 33.54
CA LYS A 299 -13.64 -1.41 32.67
C LYS A 299 -14.85 -2.22 33.06
N ILE A 300 -15.72 -2.49 32.09
CA ILE A 300 -16.83 -3.41 32.30
C ILE A 300 -16.70 -4.60 31.35
N LYS A 301 -16.99 -5.79 31.87
CA LYS A 301 -16.89 -7.06 31.16
C LYS A 301 -18.26 -7.70 31.01
N LEU A 302 -18.65 -8.09 29.79
CA LEU A 302 -19.85 -8.89 29.59
C LEU A 302 -19.63 -10.31 30.08
N LEU A 303 -20.26 -10.68 31.20
CA LEU A 303 -20.10 -12.00 31.78
C LEU A 303 -20.98 -13.04 31.10
N ASP A 304 -22.24 -12.69 30.85
CA ASP A 304 -23.22 -13.60 30.27
C ASP A 304 -24.41 -12.83 29.69
N PHE A 305 -25.17 -13.48 28.79
CA PHE A 305 -26.41 -12.95 28.26
C PHE A 305 -27.38 -14.08 27.87
N SER A 306 -28.66 -13.80 27.91
CA SER A 306 -29.72 -14.73 27.56
C SER A 306 -30.67 -14.11 26.53
N SER A 307 -30.71 -14.67 25.34
CA SER A 307 -31.64 -14.25 24.28
C SER A 307 -33.11 -14.62 24.59
N LYS A 308 -33.34 -15.63 25.43
CA LYS A 308 -34.69 -16.03 25.86
C LYS A 308 -35.27 -15.09 26.91
N SER A 309 -34.46 -14.74 27.91
CA SER A 309 -34.85 -13.89 29.03
C SER A 309 -34.52 -12.40 28.80
N LYS A 310 -33.90 -12.07 27.66
CA LYS A 310 -33.56 -10.69 27.23
C LYS A 310 -32.77 -9.88 28.23
N PHE A 311 -31.91 -10.51 29.02
CA PHE A 311 -30.99 -9.84 29.94
C PHE A 311 -29.52 -10.10 29.60
N CYS A 312 -28.64 -9.21 30.06
CA CYS A 312 -27.20 -9.36 30.03
C CYS A 312 -26.57 -8.99 31.37
N LYS A 313 -25.47 -9.66 31.72
CA LYS A 313 -24.71 -9.43 32.96
C LYS A 313 -23.37 -8.82 32.66
N PHE A 314 -23.14 -7.64 33.23
CA PHE A 314 -21.84 -6.96 33.18
C PHE A 314 -21.18 -6.98 34.56
N LYS A 315 -19.85 -7.07 34.53
CA LYS A 315 -19.02 -6.87 35.73
C LYS A 315 -18.24 -5.58 35.57
N ASN A 316 -18.34 -4.67 36.50
CA ASN A 316 -17.44 -3.54 36.63
C ASN A 316 -16.15 -4.04 37.30
N GLU A 317 -15.02 -4.05 36.56
CA GLU A 317 -13.75 -4.59 37.04
C GLU A 317 -13.12 -3.70 38.15
N LYS A 318 -13.43 -2.39 38.17
CA LYS A 318 -12.94 -1.46 39.20
C LYS A 318 -13.62 -1.67 40.55
N THR A 319 -14.95 -1.77 40.54
CA THR A 319 -15.74 -1.95 41.76
C THR A 319 -15.98 -3.40 42.13
N ASN A 320 -15.65 -4.33 41.23
CA ASN A 320 -15.89 -5.76 41.31
C ASN A 320 -17.37 -6.16 41.46
N LYS A 321 -18.33 -5.25 41.13
CA LYS A 321 -19.77 -5.47 41.20
C LYS A 321 -20.32 -6.00 39.88
N ASN A 322 -21.33 -6.85 39.97
CA ASN A 322 -22.08 -7.36 38.84
C ASN A 322 -23.38 -6.57 38.69
N TYR A 323 -23.76 -6.31 37.42
CA TYR A 323 -24.98 -5.61 37.04
C TYR A 323 -25.74 -6.45 36.04
N GLU A 324 -27.05 -6.56 36.23
CA GLU A 324 -27.94 -7.21 35.30
C GLU A 324 -28.75 -6.14 34.57
N LEU A 325 -28.69 -6.10 33.22
CA LEU A 325 -29.32 -5.09 32.40
C LEU A 325 -30.24 -5.76 31.37
N ASN A 326 -31.32 -5.08 31.03
CA ASN A 326 -32.30 -5.49 30.04
C ASN A 326 -32.16 -4.62 28.76
N ILE A 327 -32.87 -5.01 27.72
CA ILE A 327 -32.95 -4.19 26.51
C ILE A 327 -33.57 -2.83 26.87
N GLY A 328 -32.94 -1.76 26.42
CA GLY A 328 -33.30 -0.37 26.71
C GLY A 328 -32.57 0.23 27.93
N ASP A 329 -31.96 -0.56 28.79
CA ASP A 329 -31.21 -0.07 29.93
C ASP A 329 -29.93 0.64 29.51
N SER A 330 -29.63 1.77 30.16
CA SER A 330 -28.39 2.51 29.91
C SER A 330 -27.23 1.95 30.69
N LEU A 331 -26.04 1.90 30.07
CA LEU A 331 -24.80 1.50 30.75
C LEU A 331 -24.37 2.50 31.85
N THR A 332 -25.00 3.70 31.94
CA THR A 332 -24.81 4.63 33.04
C THR A 332 -25.18 4.01 34.42
N ILE A 333 -26.03 3.00 34.43
CA ILE A 333 -26.35 2.22 35.64
C ILE A 333 -25.10 1.56 36.21
N ILE A 334 -24.12 1.23 35.37
CA ILE A 334 -22.85 0.64 35.81
C ILE A 334 -21.85 1.72 36.15
N ASP A 335 -21.75 2.78 35.31
CA ASP A 335 -20.87 3.92 35.55
C ASP A 335 -21.27 5.12 34.66
N GLU A 336 -21.23 6.33 35.20
CA GLU A 336 -21.62 7.58 34.53
C GLU A 336 -20.81 7.88 33.27
N ASN A 337 -19.58 7.36 33.18
CA ASN A 337 -18.72 7.53 32.00
C ASN A 337 -19.24 6.82 30.74
N PHE A 338 -20.22 5.93 30.85
CA PHE A 338 -20.91 5.29 29.70
C PHE A 338 -22.18 6.03 29.27
N LYS A 339 -22.26 7.33 29.51
CA LYS A 339 -23.42 8.16 29.16
C LYS A 339 -23.73 8.09 27.67
N GLY A 340 -25.00 7.86 27.34
CA GLY A 340 -25.49 7.79 25.95
C GLY A 340 -25.44 6.40 25.33
N ILE A 341 -25.00 5.38 26.07
CA ILE A 341 -24.96 4.01 25.59
C ILE A 341 -26.02 3.18 26.34
N SER A 342 -26.83 2.45 25.57
CA SER A 342 -27.86 1.55 26.09
C SER A 342 -27.80 0.19 25.40
N ILE A 343 -28.47 -0.79 25.96
CA ILE A 343 -28.65 -2.11 25.37
C ILE A 343 -29.72 -2.02 24.28
N GLU A 344 -29.38 -2.24 23.03
CA GLU A 344 -30.30 -2.18 21.89
C GLU A 344 -30.98 -3.53 21.64
N SER A 345 -30.20 -4.60 21.60
CA SER A 345 -30.73 -5.95 21.42
C SER A 345 -29.84 -7.01 22.05
N ILE A 346 -30.42 -8.18 22.34
CA ILE A 346 -29.72 -9.33 22.93
C ILE A 346 -30.12 -10.59 22.17
N GLY A 347 -29.12 -11.29 21.61
CA GLY A 347 -29.32 -12.55 20.92
C GLY A 347 -28.72 -12.58 19.53
N LYS A 348 -29.52 -12.92 18.52
CA LYS A 348 -29.06 -12.96 17.11
C LYS A 348 -28.67 -11.57 16.63
N THR A 349 -27.51 -11.48 16.01
CA THR A 349 -26.98 -10.26 15.41
C THR A 349 -27.03 -10.36 13.89
N GLU A 350 -26.95 -9.22 13.22
CA GLU A 350 -26.82 -9.16 11.75
C GLU A 350 -25.37 -9.27 11.29
N ASP A 351 -24.43 -9.44 12.23
CA ASP A 351 -23.01 -9.61 11.93
C ASP A 351 -22.70 -11.05 11.51
N ASP A 352 -21.97 -11.22 10.43
CA ASP A 352 -21.62 -12.53 9.87
C ASP A 352 -20.64 -13.33 10.76
N ASP A 353 -19.84 -12.63 11.57
CA ASP A 353 -18.81 -13.23 12.42
C ASP A 353 -19.31 -13.46 13.84
N ILE A 354 -20.17 -12.57 14.36
CA ILE A 354 -20.78 -12.69 15.69
C ILE A 354 -22.27 -12.99 15.56
N LYS A 355 -22.61 -14.24 15.42
CA LYS A 355 -24.01 -14.69 15.25
C LYS A 355 -24.91 -14.42 16.45
N THR A 356 -24.33 -14.29 17.64
CA THR A 356 -25.09 -14.03 18.88
C THR A 356 -24.27 -13.15 19.81
N GLY A 357 -24.88 -12.10 20.36
CA GLY A 357 -24.23 -11.16 21.26
C GLY A 357 -25.20 -10.18 21.90
N VAL A 358 -24.64 -9.16 22.55
CA VAL A 358 -25.35 -7.99 23.06
C VAL A 358 -25.02 -6.82 22.16
N VAL A 359 -26.04 -6.23 21.52
CA VAL A 359 -25.89 -5.06 20.66
C VAL A 359 -26.17 -3.82 21.49
N LEU A 360 -25.26 -2.88 21.46
CA LEU A 360 -25.37 -1.58 22.12
C LEU A 360 -25.94 -0.52 21.16
N SER A 361 -26.54 0.54 21.69
CA SER A 361 -27.15 1.63 20.90
C SER A 361 -26.17 2.36 19.97
N ASN A 362 -24.88 2.26 20.23
CA ASN A 362 -23.82 2.76 19.33
C ASN A 362 -23.46 1.75 18.22
N GLY A 363 -24.20 0.61 18.13
CA GLY A 363 -23.99 -0.43 17.13
C GLY A 363 -22.84 -1.38 17.42
N GLN A 364 -22.20 -1.28 18.59
CA GLN A 364 -21.19 -2.22 19.03
C GLN A 364 -21.86 -3.55 19.42
N ILE A 365 -21.28 -4.66 18.99
CA ILE A 365 -21.73 -6.00 19.34
C ILE A 365 -20.72 -6.61 20.29
N LEU A 366 -21.19 -7.06 21.44
CA LEU A 366 -20.36 -7.67 22.46
C LEU A 366 -20.60 -9.17 22.53
N SER A 367 -19.53 -9.93 22.48
CA SER A 367 -19.52 -11.36 22.77
C SER A 367 -19.28 -11.61 24.26
N LYS A 368 -19.65 -12.80 24.73
CA LYS A 368 -19.40 -13.21 26.11
C LYS A 368 -17.89 -13.16 26.43
N GLY A 369 -17.54 -12.49 27.50
CA GLY A 369 -16.15 -12.33 27.93
C GLY A 369 -15.48 -11.02 27.47
N GLU A 370 -16.09 -10.30 26.54
CA GLU A 370 -15.57 -9.03 26.04
C GLU A 370 -15.65 -7.91 27.08
N LYS A 371 -14.70 -6.98 26.93
CA LYS A 371 -14.57 -5.82 27.79
C LYS A 371 -14.76 -4.53 27.00
N ILE A 372 -15.42 -3.57 27.63
CA ILE A 372 -15.50 -2.20 27.13
C ILE A 372 -14.94 -1.21 28.17
N TYR A 373 -14.41 -0.13 27.68
CA TYR A 373 -13.67 0.85 28.46
C TYR A 373 -14.40 2.20 28.39
N SER A 374 -14.58 2.85 29.54
CA SER A 374 -15.31 4.12 29.60
C SER A 374 -14.59 5.27 28.87
N SER A 375 -13.27 5.24 28.85
CA SER A 375 -12.44 6.25 28.19
C SER A 375 -12.72 6.45 26.72
N ILE A 376 -13.12 5.38 26.04
CA ILE A 376 -13.40 5.36 24.60
C ILE A 376 -14.57 6.29 24.23
N TYR A 377 -15.52 6.45 25.14
CA TYR A 377 -16.73 7.24 24.92
C TYR A 377 -16.61 8.67 25.44
N GLY A 378 -15.49 9.02 26.05
CA GLY A 378 -15.24 10.38 26.53
C GLY A 378 -15.05 11.37 25.37
N GLU A 379 -15.82 12.48 25.37
CA GLU A 379 -15.68 13.55 24.37
C GLU A 379 -14.25 14.08 24.22
N THR A 380 -13.51 14.10 25.31
CA THR A 380 -12.12 14.56 25.34
C THR A 380 -11.19 13.61 24.61
N TYR A 381 -11.36 12.29 24.79
CA TYR A 381 -10.51 11.29 24.15
C TYR A 381 -10.73 11.23 22.63
N GLN A 382 -11.99 11.23 22.19
CA GLN A 382 -12.30 11.32 20.76
C GLN A 382 -11.72 12.59 20.12
N SER A 383 -11.78 13.71 20.82
CA SER A 383 -11.21 14.97 20.36
C SER A 383 -9.68 14.88 20.23
N LEU A 384 -9.01 14.23 21.16
CA LEU A 384 -7.56 13.97 21.11
C LEU A 384 -7.20 13.04 19.93
N MET A 385 -7.96 11.97 19.71
CA MET A 385 -7.76 11.09 18.59
C MET A 385 -7.96 11.80 17.25
N LEU A 386 -9.01 12.63 17.12
CA LEU A 386 -9.24 13.46 15.92
C LEU A 386 -8.09 14.43 15.69
N LYS A 387 -7.63 15.12 16.74
CA LYS A 387 -6.50 16.05 16.65
C LYS A 387 -5.25 15.34 16.16
N GLN A 388 -4.89 14.23 16.79
CA GLN A 388 -3.72 13.44 16.40
C GLN A 388 -3.83 12.91 14.96
N ALA A 389 -5.02 12.45 14.56
CA ALA A 389 -5.26 11.98 13.20
C ALA A 389 -5.11 13.09 12.16
N ILE A 390 -5.59 14.30 12.46
CA ILE A 390 -5.45 15.47 11.57
C ILE A 390 -3.98 15.90 11.49
N GLU A 391 -3.27 15.97 12.60
CA GLU A 391 -1.83 16.32 12.64
C GLU A 391 -1.00 15.31 11.83
N ASN A 392 -1.24 14.01 12.01
CA ASN A 392 -0.59 12.96 11.23
C ASN A 392 -0.89 13.10 9.73
N HIS A 393 -2.16 13.37 9.39
CA HIS A 393 -2.57 13.54 8.00
C HIS A 393 -1.87 14.73 7.36
N ILE A 394 -1.91 15.91 7.98
CA ILE A 394 -1.29 17.13 7.44
C ILE A 394 0.23 16.95 7.26
N LYS A 395 0.88 16.28 8.22
CA LYS A 395 2.30 15.95 8.08
C LYS A 395 2.54 15.05 6.87
N GLN A 396 1.78 13.97 6.71
CA GLN A 396 1.93 13.03 5.59
C GLN A 396 1.51 13.68 4.27
N GLU A 397 0.44 14.49 4.25
CA GLU A 397 -0.01 15.24 3.07
C GLU A 397 1.09 16.18 2.59
N ARG A 398 1.71 16.93 3.49
CA ARG A 398 2.80 17.84 3.17
C ARG A 398 4.00 17.10 2.57
N GLU A 399 4.44 16.01 3.20
CA GLU A 399 5.53 15.18 2.69
C GLU A 399 5.21 14.65 1.28
N ASN A 400 3.99 14.22 1.05
CA ASN A 400 3.53 13.69 -0.23
C ASN A 400 3.26 14.76 -1.29
N PHE A 401 2.85 15.97 -0.88
CA PHE A 401 2.61 17.09 -1.79
C PHE A 401 3.91 17.71 -2.30
N PHE A 402 4.96 17.71 -1.47
CA PHE A 402 6.27 18.28 -1.81
C PHE A 402 7.18 17.32 -2.56
N ARG A 403 6.70 16.12 -2.91
CA ARG A 403 7.44 15.21 -3.79
C ARG A 403 7.52 15.76 -5.21
N GLU A 404 8.56 15.38 -5.94
CA GLU A 404 8.66 15.65 -7.38
C GLU A 404 7.41 15.19 -8.13
N ARG A 405 6.92 13.99 -7.79
CA ARG A 405 5.63 13.46 -8.23
C ARG A 405 4.71 13.41 -7.04
N LYS A 406 3.74 14.31 -7.02
CA LYS A 406 2.85 14.48 -5.89
C LYS A 406 1.97 13.26 -5.67
N ILE A 407 1.75 12.95 -4.41
CA ILE A 407 0.84 11.87 -3.99
C ILE A 407 -0.28 12.50 -3.17
N LYS A 408 -1.52 12.35 -3.63
CA LYS A 408 -2.66 12.79 -2.84
C LYS A 408 -2.86 11.86 -1.65
N THR A 409 -2.88 12.42 -0.45
CA THR A 409 -3.01 11.67 0.80
C THR A 409 -4.47 11.55 1.21
N LEU A 410 -4.91 10.34 1.57
CA LEU A 410 -6.24 10.07 2.10
C LEU A 410 -6.15 9.49 3.52
N SER A 411 -7.11 9.83 4.36
CA SER A 411 -7.31 9.24 5.68
C SER A 411 -8.72 8.66 5.80
N LEU A 412 -8.80 7.45 6.35
CA LEU A 412 -10.04 6.73 6.60
C LEU A 412 -10.35 6.73 8.10
N PHE A 413 -11.58 7.08 8.45
CA PHE A 413 -12.06 7.11 9.84
C PHE A 413 -13.18 6.10 10.00
N PHE A 414 -12.99 5.14 10.92
CA PHE A 414 -14.06 4.24 11.34
C PHE A 414 -14.74 4.80 12.58
N ILE A 415 -16.04 5.04 12.47
CA ILE A 415 -16.89 5.61 13.53
C ILE A 415 -17.92 4.60 14.04
N ASP A 416 -18.40 4.83 15.23
CA ASP A 416 -19.38 3.98 15.89
C ASP A 416 -20.82 4.27 15.46
N SER A 417 -21.15 5.52 15.19
CA SER A 417 -22.52 5.94 14.90
C SER A 417 -22.58 6.87 13.69
N VAL A 418 -23.50 6.58 12.77
CA VAL A 418 -23.82 7.44 11.63
C VAL A 418 -24.33 8.80 12.11
N TYR A 419 -25.15 8.83 13.18
CA TYR A 419 -25.71 10.07 13.75
C TYR A 419 -24.64 11.01 14.31
N SER A 420 -23.48 10.49 14.72
CA SER A 420 -22.36 11.33 15.15
C SER A 420 -21.78 12.15 13.99
N TYR A 421 -21.87 11.65 12.77
CA TYR A 421 -21.40 12.32 11.54
C TYR A 421 -22.53 13.05 10.80
N ARG A 422 -23.71 12.40 10.62
CA ARG A 422 -24.92 12.96 9.99
C ARG A 422 -26.14 12.72 10.90
N ASP A 423 -26.78 13.80 11.34
CA ASP A 423 -27.97 13.74 12.20
C ASP A 423 -29.18 14.31 11.46
N ASN A 424 -30.03 13.45 10.89
CA ASN A 424 -31.27 13.83 10.20
C ASN A 424 -31.10 14.96 9.16
N GLY A 425 -30.08 14.84 8.28
CA GLY A 425 -29.78 15.84 7.26
C GLY A 425 -28.97 17.05 7.75
N LYS A 426 -28.54 17.05 9.03
CA LYS A 426 -27.65 18.06 9.60
C LYS A 426 -26.29 17.44 9.94
N ASP A 427 -25.29 18.29 10.06
CA ASP A 427 -23.96 17.85 10.50
C ASP A 427 -24.02 17.38 11.95
N GLY A 428 -23.55 16.16 12.17
CA GLY A 428 -23.42 15.57 13.51
C GLY A 428 -22.34 16.23 14.36
N THR A 429 -22.33 15.93 15.65
CA THR A 429 -21.39 16.52 16.61
C THR A 429 -19.92 16.19 16.30
N LEU A 430 -19.65 14.96 15.88
CA LEU A 430 -18.31 14.52 15.50
C LEU A 430 -17.78 15.27 14.29
N ARG A 431 -18.63 15.45 13.24
CA ARG A 431 -18.27 16.19 12.03
C ARG A 431 -17.91 17.64 12.36
N LYS A 432 -18.77 18.32 13.14
CA LYS A 432 -18.51 19.71 13.56
C LYS A 432 -17.20 19.86 14.33
N LYS A 433 -16.90 18.92 15.24
CA LYS A 433 -15.62 18.90 15.97
C LYS A 433 -14.44 18.68 15.04
N PHE A 434 -14.55 17.71 14.16
CA PHE A 434 -13.54 17.40 13.16
C PHE A 434 -13.22 18.63 12.30
N GLU A 435 -14.25 19.26 11.73
CA GLU A 435 -14.09 20.42 10.85
C GLU A 435 -13.47 21.63 11.58
N LYS A 436 -13.82 21.84 12.86
CA LYS A 436 -13.21 22.86 13.70
C LYS A 436 -11.70 22.61 13.89
N ILE A 437 -11.32 21.41 14.32
CA ILE A 437 -9.92 21.05 14.55
C ILE A 437 -9.13 21.09 13.23
N LEU A 438 -9.72 20.63 12.14
CA LEU A 438 -9.11 20.69 10.82
C LEU A 438 -8.84 22.13 10.39
N LYS A 439 -9.82 23.04 10.57
CA LYS A 439 -9.69 24.44 10.24
C LYS A 439 -8.52 25.10 10.99
N GLU A 440 -8.43 24.88 12.30
CA GLU A 440 -7.35 25.40 13.14
C GLU A 440 -5.96 24.93 12.63
N ASN A 441 -5.84 23.64 12.31
CA ASN A 441 -4.59 23.07 11.80
C ASN A 441 -4.22 23.56 10.40
N LEU A 442 -5.23 23.73 9.51
CA LEU A 442 -4.98 24.25 8.15
C LEU A 442 -4.57 25.74 8.18
N GLU A 443 -5.14 26.53 9.09
CA GLU A 443 -4.76 27.94 9.28
C GLU A 443 -3.32 28.05 9.82
N GLU A 444 -2.93 27.16 10.72
CA GLU A 444 -1.55 27.09 11.22
C GLU A 444 -0.56 26.70 10.11
N GLU A 445 -0.90 25.67 9.34
CA GLU A 445 -0.07 25.22 8.21
C GLU A 445 0.03 26.30 7.12
N LEU A 446 -1.06 27.01 6.84
CA LEU A 446 -1.07 28.13 5.91
C LEU A 446 -0.10 29.24 6.34
N LYS A 447 -0.05 29.59 7.64
CA LYS A 447 0.90 30.58 8.18
C LYS A 447 2.35 30.20 7.95
N LYS A 448 2.68 28.90 8.04
CA LYS A 448 4.05 28.39 7.83
C LYS A 448 4.55 28.58 6.40
N TYR A 449 3.67 28.44 5.42
CA TYR A 449 4.06 28.42 3.99
C TYR A 449 3.70 29.70 3.21
N SER A 450 2.79 30.53 3.71
CA SER A 450 2.39 31.79 3.05
C SER A 450 3.54 32.75 2.75
N PRO A 451 4.57 32.87 3.59
CA PRO A 451 5.71 33.75 3.31
C PRO A 451 6.67 33.23 2.22
N SER A 452 6.56 31.99 1.82
CA SER A 452 7.49 31.35 0.88
C SER A 452 7.22 31.72 -0.57
N ASP A 453 8.28 32.00 -1.32
CA ASP A 453 8.23 32.31 -2.75
C ASP A 453 8.35 31.09 -3.67
N LEU A 454 8.65 29.92 -3.13
CA LEU A 454 8.77 28.67 -3.90
C LEU A 454 7.45 28.31 -4.57
N LYS A 455 7.49 27.99 -5.87
CA LYS A 455 6.32 27.62 -6.67
C LYS A 455 5.49 26.53 -6.02
N ILE A 456 6.16 25.47 -5.51
CA ILE A 456 5.48 24.34 -4.86
C ILE A 456 4.79 24.75 -3.56
N HIS A 457 5.36 25.68 -2.80
CA HIS A 457 4.73 26.21 -1.60
C HIS A 457 3.54 27.11 -1.94
N LYS A 458 3.64 27.94 -2.98
CA LYS A 458 2.50 28.74 -3.50
C LYS A 458 1.35 27.87 -3.95
N GLU A 459 1.67 26.75 -4.59
CA GLU A 459 0.67 25.77 -5.02
C GLU A 459 0.01 25.06 -3.83
N TYR A 460 0.81 24.68 -2.82
CA TYR A 460 0.29 24.10 -1.58
C TYR A 460 -0.57 25.10 -0.80
N VAL A 461 -0.14 26.35 -0.68
CA VAL A 461 -0.92 27.45 -0.10
C VAL A 461 -2.25 27.64 -0.83
N SER A 462 -2.28 27.55 -2.16
CA SER A 462 -3.52 27.62 -2.95
C SER A 462 -4.45 26.45 -2.63
N TYR A 463 -3.91 25.23 -2.48
CA TYR A 463 -4.66 24.04 -2.07
C TYR A 463 -5.24 24.18 -0.66
N LEU A 464 -4.45 24.67 0.31
CA LEU A 464 -4.91 24.93 1.69
C LEU A 464 -5.99 26.00 1.72
N LYS A 465 -5.84 27.12 0.97
CA LYS A 465 -6.86 28.18 0.86
C LYS A 465 -8.16 27.64 0.28
N SER A 466 -8.11 26.79 -0.75
CA SER A 466 -9.30 26.16 -1.29
C SER A 466 -9.99 25.24 -0.27
N SER A 467 -9.22 24.52 0.53
CA SER A 467 -9.75 23.70 1.63
C SER A 467 -10.41 24.52 2.74
N LEU A 468 -9.83 25.68 3.08
CA LEU A 468 -10.39 26.59 4.08
C LEU A 468 -11.64 27.32 3.57
N LYS A 469 -11.76 27.58 2.25
CA LYS A 469 -12.94 28.20 1.64
C LYS A 469 -14.18 27.32 1.80
N ASP A 470 -14.01 26.01 1.69
CA ASP A 470 -15.09 25.03 1.92
C ASP A 470 -14.52 23.83 2.68
N ILE A 471 -14.60 23.92 4.01
CA ILE A 471 -14.09 22.89 4.90
C ILE A 471 -14.92 21.59 4.80
N SER A 472 -16.21 21.71 4.50
CA SER A 472 -17.12 20.57 4.38
C SER A 472 -16.80 19.70 3.17
N ALA A 473 -16.29 20.27 2.08
CA ALA A 473 -15.86 19.55 0.90
C ALA A 473 -14.61 18.67 1.15
N THR A 474 -13.85 18.92 2.22
CA THR A 474 -12.63 18.17 2.55
C THR A 474 -12.91 16.76 3.07
N ASN A 475 -14.09 16.55 3.62
CA ASN A 475 -14.52 15.29 4.22
C ASN A 475 -15.77 14.72 3.56
N GLY A 476 -16.01 13.42 3.72
CA GLY A 476 -17.17 12.73 3.21
C GLY A 476 -17.41 11.42 3.94
N GLY A 477 -18.66 10.98 4.00
CA GLY A 477 -19.07 9.76 4.66
C GLY A 477 -19.75 8.77 3.72
N TYR A 478 -19.47 7.48 3.89
CA TYR A 478 -20.21 6.40 3.26
C TYR A 478 -20.73 5.41 4.29
N PHE A 479 -22.05 5.23 4.28
CA PHE A 479 -22.77 4.38 5.20
C PHE A 479 -23.75 3.46 4.44
N SER A 480 -24.07 2.29 4.97
CA SER A 480 -24.95 1.32 4.29
C SER A 480 -26.36 1.87 4.03
N GLU A 481 -26.83 2.72 4.91
CA GLU A 481 -28.13 3.38 4.84
C GLU A 481 -28.23 4.33 3.64
N ASP A 482 -27.09 4.91 3.21
CA ASP A 482 -27.02 5.83 2.08
C ASP A 482 -27.39 5.18 0.74
N ASN A 483 -27.27 3.85 0.61
CA ASN A 483 -27.62 3.13 -0.63
C ASN A 483 -29.11 3.20 -0.99
N SER A 484 -29.97 3.52 -0.03
CA SER A 484 -31.42 3.63 -0.21
C SER A 484 -31.94 5.07 -0.12
N THR A 485 -31.06 6.07 0.09
CA THR A 485 -31.47 7.47 0.22
C THR A 485 -31.89 8.06 -1.13
N SER A 486 -32.85 9.00 -1.09
CA SER A 486 -33.23 9.82 -2.23
C SER A 486 -32.53 11.19 -2.25
N ASP A 487 -31.69 11.46 -1.27
CA ASP A 487 -30.93 12.71 -1.17
C ASP A 487 -29.81 12.74 -2.23
N GLU A 488 -29.88 13.72 -3.14
CA GLU A 488 -28.95 13.84 -4.26
C GLU A 488 -27.52 14.19 -3.84
N GLU A 489 -27.35 14.94 -2.76
CA GLU A 489 -26.01 15.30 -2.26
C GLU A 489 -25.32 14.08 -1.65
N ILE A 490 -26.05 13.31 -0.85
CA ILE A 490 -25.56 12.06 -0.30
C ILE A 490 -25.24 11.06 -1.42
N GLN A 491 -26.10 10.96 -2.43
CA GLN A 491 -25.85 10.08 -3.57
C GLN A 491 -24.58 10.47 -4.34
N LYS A 492 -24.34 11.76 -4.57
CA LYS A 492 -23.10 12.25 -5.22
C LYS A 492 -21.86 11.92 -4.38
N GLU A 493 -21.95 12.08 -3.07
CA GLU A 493 -20.85 11.77 -2.14
C GLU A 493 -20.53 10.27 -2.15
N VAL A 494 -21.55 9.42 -2.09
CA VAL A 494 -21.43 7.95 -2.19
C VAL A 494 -20.82 7.55 -3.53
N GLU A 495 -21.26 8.18 -4.62
CA GLU A 495 -20.74 7.89 -5.96
C GLU A 495 -19.26 8.22 -6.09
N GLN A 496 -18.83 9.37 -5.58
CA GLN A 496 -17.40 9.75 -5.53
C GLN A 496 -16.57 8.78 -4.70
N ILE A 497 -17.04 8.36 -3.52
CA ILE A 497 -16.29 7.48 -2.63
C ILE A 497 -16.20 6.06 -3.19
N LEU A 498 -17.30 5.49 -3.70
CA LEU A 498 -17.37 4.10 -4.14
C LEU A 498 -16.96 3.87 -5.58
N ARG A 499 -17.45 4.70 -6.50
CA ARG A 499 -17.38 4.45 -7.94
C ARG A 499 -16.27 5.25 -8.61
N ASP A 500 -16.12 6.50 -8.24
CA ASP A 500 -15.11 7.37 -8.81
C ASP A 500 -13.86 7.43 -7.93
N LYS A 501 -13.24 6.26 -7.71
CA LYS A 501 -11.98 6.16 -6.95
C LYS A 501 -10.85 7.01 -7.54
N GLN A 502 -10.91 7.29 -8.84
CA GLN A 502 -9.88 8.08 -9.52
C GLN A 502 -9.97 9.55 -9.16
N SER A 503 -11.18 10.09 -9.00
CA SER A 503 -11.33 11.49 -8.59
C SER A 503 -10.70 11.76 -7.23
N LEU A 504 -10.78 10.79 -6.30
CA LEU A 504 -10.13 10.88 -4.99
C LEU A 504 -8.59 10.91 -5.06
N LEU A 505 -8.00 10.46 -6.16
CA LEU A 505 -6.54 10.45 -6.36
C LEU A 505 -6.03 11.73 -7.04
N THR A 506 -6.92 12.57 -7.59
CA THR A 506 -6.56 13.79 -8.30
C THR A 506 -6.55 14.99 -7.38
N PHE A 507 -5.56 15.87 -7.54
CA PHE A 507 -5.53 17.17 -6.85
C PHE A 507 -6.47 18.20 -7.49
N LYS A 508 -6.75 18.07 -8.78
CA LYS A 508 -7.61 19.00 -9.53
C LYS A 508 -8.65 18.23 -10.33
N ASP A 509 -9.83 18.82 -10.44
CA ASP A 509 -10.88 18.36 -11.35
C ASP A 509 -10.57 18.72 -12.82
N ASP A 510 -11.43 18.29 -13.74
CA ASP A 510 -11.27 18.58 -15.18
C ASP A 510 -11.36 20.07 -15.52
N ASN A 511 -11.92 20.90 -14.63
CA ASN A 511 -12.02 22.35 -14.76
C ASN A 511 -10.81 23.06 -14.13
N GLY A 512 -9.85 22.34 -13.55
CA GLY A 512 -8.67 22.90 -12.90
C GLY A 512 -8.89 23.36 -11.46
N ASN A 513 -10.08 23.18 -10.88
CA ASN A 513 -10.33 23.48 -9.47
C ASN A 513 -9.70 22.41 -8.56
N TRP A 514 -9.30 22.86 -7.34
CA TRP A 514 -8.76 21.93 -6.36
C TRP A 514 -9.82 20.94 -5.88
N ASN A 515 -9.52 19.65 -5.98
CA ASN A 515 -10.28 18.60 -5.32
C ASN A 515 -9.74 18.43 -3.89
N THR A 516 -10.48 18.98 -2.93
CA THR A 516 -10.06 19.04 -1.52
C THR A 516 -10.49 17.84 -0.70
N ARG A 517 -11.33 16.93 -1.21
CA ARG A 517 -11.78 15.73 -0.49
C ARG A 517 -10.62 14.77 -0.21
N ARG A 518 -10.39 14.46 1.07
CA ARG A 518 -9.30 13.59 1.52
C ARG A 518 -9.53 12.87 2.84
N PHE A 519 -10.61 13.21 3.56
CA PHE A 519 -11.01 12.54 4.79
C PHE A 519 -12.31 11.77 4.56
N ILE A 520 -12.27 10.45 4.80
CA ILE A 520 -13.39 9.55 4.51
C ILE A 520 -13.85 8.91 5.81
N PHE A 521 -15.14 9.06 6.12
CA PHE A 521 -15.76 8.48 7.29
C PHE A 521 -16.64 7.29 6.90
N SER A 522 -16.57 6.22 7.68
CA SER A 522 -17.39 5.02 7.46
C SER A 522 -17.68 4.32 8.78
N LYS A 523 -18.82 3.65 8.86
CA LYS A 523 -19.13 2.75 9.97
C LYS A 523 -18.51 1.37 9.68
N TRP A 524 -19.24 0.50 8.99
CA TRP A 524 -18.79 -0.84 8.62
C TRP A 524 -18.73 -1.07 7.11
N THR A 525 -19.35 -0.21 6.34
CA THR A 525 -19.63 -0.41 4.92
C THR A 525 -18.39 -0.47 4.04
N LEU A 526 -17.31 0.19 4.42
CA LEU A 526 -16.03 0.10 3.72
C LEU A 526 -15.14 -1.07 4.21
N ARG A 527 -15.71 -2.00 5.00
CA ARG A 527 -14.97 -3.15 5.53
C ARG A 527 -14.55 -4.13 4.43
N GLU A 528 -15.37 -4.33 3.40
CA GLU A 528 -15.08 -5.23 2.28
C GLU A 528 -15.21 -4.50 0.93
N GLY A 529 -14.33 -4.81 -0.01
CA GLY A 529 -14.42 -4.39 -1.41
C GLY A 529 -13.98 -2.97 -1.75
N TRP A 530 -13.82 -2.05 -0.78
CA TRP A 530 -13.27 -0.72 -1.02
C TRP A 530 -11.80 -0.69 -0.70
N ASP A 531 -11.00 -0.23 -1.65
CA ASP A 531 -9.57 -0.09 -1.54
C ASP A 531 -9.09 1.09 -2.39
N ASN A 532 -8.41 2.02 -1.77
CA ASN A 532 -7.79 3.13 -2.45
C ASN A 532 -6.28 3.12 -2.16
N PRO A 533 -5.40 3.18 -3.19
CA PRO A 533 -3.95 3.07 -2.98
C PRO A 533 -3.37 4.20 -2.14
N ASN A 534 -4.01 5.36 -2.14
CA ASN A 534 -3.49 6.54 -1.45
C ASN A 534 -4.03 6.74 -0.03
N VAL A 535 -4.59 5.70 0.58
CA VAL A 535 -4.87 5.70 2.02
C VAL A 535 -3.56 5.54 2.78
N PHE A 536 -3.19 6.55 3.57
CA PHE A 536 -1.98 6.57 4.39
C PHE A 536 -2.27 6.49 5.88
N GLN A 537 -3.51 6.71 6.26
CA GLN A 537 -3.94 6.61 7.64
C GLN A 537 -5.31 5.98 7.77
N ILE A 538 -5.46 5.13 8.76
CA ILE A 538 -6.74 4.65 9.27
C ILE A 538 -6.81 5.06 10.74
N CYS A 539 -7.87 5.78 11.10
CA CYS A 539 -8.18 6.18 12.47
C CYS A 539 -9.42 5.41 12.94
N LYS A 540 -9.29 4.66 14.02
CA LYS A 540 -10.36 3.85 14.59
C LYS A 540 -10.93 4.55 15.82
N LEU A 541 -12.01 5.34 15.61
CA LEU A 541 -12.71 6.10 16.67
C LEU A 541 -13.73 5.25 17.44
N ARG A 542 -13.55 3.94 17.44
CA ARG A 542 -14.43 2.98 18.11
C ARG A 542 -13.63 1.80 18.61
N SER A 543 -14.09 1.15 19.67
CA SER A 543 -13.56 -0.16 20.04
C SER A 543 -14.23 -1.25 19.17
N SER A 544 -13.45 -2.24 18.73
CA SER A 544 -14.01 -3.46 18.14
C SER A 544 -13.70 -4.61 19.09
N GLY A 545 -14.75 -5.26 19.57
CA GLY A 545 -14.62 -6.48 20.37
C GLY A 545 -14.50 -7.76 19.55
N SER A 546 -14.42 -7.69 18.21
CA SER A 546 -14.40 -8.91 17.39
C SER A 546 -12.98 -9.43 17.18
N GLU A 547 -12.80 -10.75 17.21
CA GLU A 547 -11.59 -11.46 16.79
C GLU A 547 -11.35 -11.40 15.27
N ILE A 548 -11.54 -10.22 14.67
CA ILE A 548 -11.27 -10.02 13.25
C ILE A 548 -9.76 -10.09 13.05
N SER A 549 -9.35 -10.71 11.97
CA SER A 549 -7.98 -10.69 11.49
C SER A 549 -7.46 -9.25 11.44
N LYS A 550 -6.40 -8.96 12.17
CA LYS A 550 -5.76 -7.64 12.19
C LYS A 550 -5.22 -7.26 10.81
N LEU A 551 -4.79 -8.25 10.06
CA LEU A 551 -4.34 -8.10 8.69
C LEU A 551 -5.49 -7.65 7.75
N GLN A 552 -6.71 -8.14 7.94
CA GLN A 552 -7.88 -7.68 7.18
C GLN A 552 -8.28 -6.25 7.53
N GLU A 553 -8.14 -5.85 8.79
CA GLU A 553 -8.42 -4.46 9.21
C GLU A 553 -7.48 -3.45 8.53
N VAL A 554 -6.17 -3.72 8.51
CA VAL A 554 -5.19 -2.83 7.86
C VAL A 554 -5.20 -2.96 6.34
N GLY A 555 -5.72 -4.05 5.79
CA GLY A 555 -5.69 -4.40 4.37
C GLY A 555 -6.22 -3.31 3.43
N ARG A 556 -7.11 -2.43 3.93
CA ARG A 556 -7.68 -1.29 3.18
C ARG A 556 -6.66 -0.22 2.81
N GLY A 557 -5.62 -0.08 3.60
CA GLY A 557 -4.57 0.93 3.39
C GLY A 557 -3.24 0.35 2.90
N LEU A 558 -3.11 -0.97 2.75
CA LEU A 558 -1.82 -1.60 2.44
C LEU A 558 -1.35 -1.41 1.00
N ARG A 559 -2.21 -1.08 0.06
CA ARG A 559 -1.80 -0.87 -1.33
C ARG A 559 -0.74 0.21 -1.45
N LEU A 560 0.29 -0.02 -2.26
CA LEU A 560 1.28 1.01 -2.58
C LEU A 560 0.62 2.18 -3.29
N PRO A 561 1.08 3.42 -2.99
CA PRO A 561 0.46 4.62 -3.52
C PRO A 561 0.72 4.80 -5.01
N VAL A 562 -0.12 5.64 -5.61
CA VAL A 562 0.07 6.15 -6.97
C VAL A 562 0.32 7.66 -6.93
N ASP A 563 1.18 8.13 -7.84
CA ASP A 563 1.46 9.55 -8.02
C ASP A 563 0.32 10.28 -8.75
N GLU A 564 0.46 11.59 -8.91
CA GLU A 564 -0.51 12.44 -9.64
C GLU A 564 -0.68 12.08 -11.13
N TYR A 565 0.19 11.24 -11.70
CA TYR A 565 0.11 10.72 -13.07
C TYR A 565 -0.45 9.30 -13.15
N GLY A 566 -0.78 8.69 -12.02
CA GLY A 566 -1.33 7.34 -11.91
C GLY A 566 -0.28 6.22 -11.92
N ASN A 567 1.01 6.52 -11.80
CA ASN A 567 2.04 5.50 -11.70
C ASN A 567 2.15 4.99 -10.26
N ARG A 568 2.25 3.67 -10.11
CA ARG A 568 2.53 3.04 -8.82
C ARG A 568 3.96 3.34 -8.38
N ILE A 569 4.13 3.70 -7.12
CA ILE A 569 5.43 3.94 -6.51
C ILE A 569 5.78 2.74 -5.65
N SER A 570 6.88 2.04 -5.98
CA SER A 570 7.31 0.79 -5.31
C SER A 570 8.79 0.79 -4.89
N ASN A 571 9.52 1.85 -5.17
CA ASN A 571 10.98 1.95 -4.93
C ASN A 571 11.33 2.45 -3.53
N GLU A 572 10.35 2.74 -2.69
CA GLU A 572 10.57 3.15 -1.30
C GLU A 572 9.57 2.48 -0.37
N GLN A 573 9.89 2.48 0.92
CA GLN A 573 9.00 1.94 1.94
C GLN A 573 7.99 3.00 2.37
N PHE A 574 6.71 2.76 2.07
CA PHE A 574 5.60 3.54 2.60
C PHE A 574 5.01 2.86 3.84
N TYR A 575 4.38 3.65 4.69
CA TYR A 575 3.68 3.16 5.87
C TYR A 575 2.23 3.60 5.86
N LEU A 576 1.37 2.69 6.31
CA LEU A 576 0.02 2.98 6.73
C LEU A 576 0.06 3.32 8.22
N THR A 577 -0.28 4.53 8.61
CA THR A 577 -0.47 4.87 10.02
C THR A 577 -1.82 4.34 10.49
N TYR A 578 -1.80 3.47 11.49
CA TYR A 578 -2.99 2.89 12.10
C TYR A 578 -3.15 3.45 13.51
N LEU A 579 -4.05 4.45 13.66
CA LEU A 579 -4.34 5.09 14.92
C LEU A 579 -5.45 4.34 15.63
N ILE A 580 -5.13 3.75 16.76
CA ILE A 580 -5.98 2.84 17.54
C ILE A 580 -6.25 3.36 18.93
N ASP A 581 -7.30 2.85 19.50
CA ASP A 581 -7.68 3.02 20.87
C ASP A 581 -6.76 2.29 21.84
N HIS A 582 -6.67 2.79 23.07
CA HIS A 582 -5.88 2.19 24.15
C HIS A 582 -6.28 0.73 24.47
N SER A 583 -7.51 0.33 24.21
CA SER A 583 -7.95 -1.06 24.42
C SER A 583 -7.26 -2.07 23.48
N GLU A 584 -6.67 -1.59 22.40
CA GLU A 584 -5.96 -2.41 21.41
C GLU A 584 -4.42 -2.23 21.46
N LYS A 585 -3.87 -1.96 22.64
CA LYS A 585 -2.42 -1.72 22.84
C LYS A 585 -1.51 -2.81 22.25
N ASP A 586 -1.98 -4.05 22.22
CA ASP A 586 -1.22 -5.20 21.71
C ASP A 586 -1.45 -5.43 20.19
N PHE A 587 -2.07 -4.45 19.49
CA PHE A 587 -2.41 -4.58 18.08
C PHE A 587 -1.19 -4.89 17.20
N ALA A 588 -0.09 -4.17 17.39
CA ALA A 588 1.12 -4.36 16.60
C ALA A 588 1.69 -5.78 16.80
N GLU A 589 1.74 -6.26 18.05
CA GLU A 589 2.21 -7.60 18.37
C GLU A 589 1.31 -8.68 17.77
N ASN A 590 -0.01 -8.50 17.90
CA ASN A 590 -0.99 -9.41 17.33
C ASN A 590 -0.89 -9.46 15.80
N LEU A 591 -0.69 -8.30 15.15
CA LEU A 591 -0.49 -8.23 13.70
C LEU A 591 0.81 -8.94 13.28
N ILE A 592 1.90 -8.71 14.00
CA ILE A 592 3.19 -9.41 13.76
C ILE A 592 2.99 -10.92 13.92
N GLN A 593 2.32 -11.36 14.97
CA GLN A 593 2.04 -12.79 15.17
C GLN A 593 1.17 -13.37 14.06
N GLU A 594 0.18 -12.63 13.57
CA GLU A 594 -0.69 -13.07 12.49
C GLU A 594 0.08 -13.18 11.16
N VAL A 595 0.85 -12.16 10.81
CA VAL A 595 1.73 -12.16 9.62
C VAL A 595 2.75 -13.29 9.68
N THR A 596 3.27 -13.58 10.87
CA THR A 596 4.26 -14.63 11.11
C THR A 596 3.63 -16.02 11.07
N LYS A 597 2.47 -16.22 11.68
CA LYS A 597 1.74 -17.50 11.64
C LYS A 597 1.34 -17.91 10.23
N ASP A 598 1.16 -16.93 9.35
CA ASP A 598 0.88 -17.12 7.94
C ASP A 598 2.16 -17.41 7.11
N GLY A 599 3.33 -17.10 7.64
CA GLY A 599 4.61 -17.54 7.08
C GLY A 599 4.91 -18.97 7.52
N ASP A 600 5.27 -19.83 6.58
CA ASP A 600 5.54 -21.28 6.75
C ASP A 600 6.61 -21.65 7.78
N MET A 601 7.12 -20.70 8.56
CA MET A 601 8.22 -20.89 9.51
C MET A 601 7.79 -21.51 10.85
N THR A 602 6.52 -21.66 11.14
CA THR A 602 6.05 -22.18 12.44
C THR A 602 6.13 -23.69 12.61
N LYS A 603 6.52 -24.44 11.58
CA LYS A 603 6.68 -25.89 11.68
C LYS A 603 8.11 -26.39 11.47
N ASN A 604 8.98 -25.61 10.88
CA ASN A 604 10.40 -25.98 10.84
C ASN A 604 11.11 -25.33 12.03
N LEU A 605 11.08 -26.01 13.15
CA LEU A 605 11.99 -25.78 14.28
C LEU A 605 13.47 -25.99 13.88
N VAL A 606 13.74 -26.13 12.60
CA VAL A 606 15.06 -26.31 12.01
C VAL A 606 15.46 -25.00 11.30
N VAL A 607 16.56 -24.41 11.69
CA VAL A 607 17.13 -23.22 11.06
C VAL A 607 17.73 -23.59 9.71
N ASP A 608 17.19 -23.06 8.63
CA ASP A 608 17.71 -23.27 7.26
C ASP A 608 19.12 -22.66 7.12
N ASP A 609 19.97 -23.33 6.37
CA ASP A 609 21.34 -22.90 6.06
C ASP A 609 21.41 -21.51 5.39
N LYS A 610 20.42 -21.15 4.55
CA LYS A 610 20.33 -19.84 3.89
C LYS A 610 20.00 -18.73 4.88
N ILE A 611 19.12 -19.00 5.84
CA ILE A 611 18.75 -18.03 6.89
C ILE A 611 19.94 -17.82 7.82
N LEU A 612 20.61 -18.92 8.21
CA LEU A 612 21.81 -18.85 9.02
C LEU A 612 22.96 -18.09 8.35
N GLU A 613 23.14 -18.28 7.03
CA GLU A 613 24.15 -17.58 6.25
C GLU A 613 23.84 -16.09 6.12
N LYS A 614 22.57 -15.75 5.89
CA LYS A 614 22.10 -14.36 5.85
C LYS A 614 22.26 -13.68 7.21
N ALA A 615 21.84 -14.32 8.28
CA ALA A 615 21.99 -13.82 9.64
C ALA A 615 23.47 -13.62 10.02
N ALA A 616 24.35 -14.53 9.56
CA ALA A 616 25.79 -14.40 9.74
C ALA A 616 26.36 -13.21 8.96
N GLN A 617 25.95 -13.02 7.70
CA GLN A 617 26.33 -11.87 6.88
C GLN A 617 25.84 -10.55 7.50
N ASP A 618 24.58 -10.50 7.94
CA ASP A 618 23.99 -9.31 8.57
C ASP A 618 24.69 -8.94 9.88
N ARG A 619 25.29 -9.92 10.59
CA ARG A 619 26.07 -9.73 11.80
C ARG A 619 27.57 -9.58 11.56
N GLY A 620 28.05 -9.67 10.32
CA GLY A 620 29.47 -9.57 9.96
C GLY A 620 30.35 -10.69 10.51
N ILE A 621 29.78 -11.88 10.76
CA ILE A 621 30.49 -13.05 11.28
C ILE A 621 30.35 -14.23 10.31
N GLU A 622 31.27 -15.17 10.38
CA GLU A 622 31.19 -16.40 9.58
C GLU A 622 30.02 -17.28 10.01
N LYS A 623 29.33 -17.92 9.05
CA LYS A 623 28.20 -18.84 9.30
C LYS A 623 28.54 -19.91 10.34
N THR A 624 29.74 -20.51 10.26
CA THR A 624 30.21 -21.52 11.20
C THR A 624 30.36 -21.00 12.62
N LYS A 625 30.80 -19.73 12.76
CA LYS A 625 30.96 -19.09 14.08
C LYS A 625 29.59 -18.74 14.67
N LEU A 626 28.65 -18.27 13.86
CA LEU A 626 27.29 -18.01 14.32
C LEU A 626 26.62 -19.29 14.78
N PHE A 627 26.71 -20.38 14.00
CA PHE A 627 26.14 -21.66 14.36
C PHE A 627 26.75 -22.25 15.66
N ALA A 628 28.07 -22.21 15.79
CA ALA A 628 28.75 -22.64 17.02
C ALA A 628 28.31 -21.82 18.25
N LYS A 629 28.08 -20.50 18.08
CA LYS A 629 27.58 -19.64 19.15
C LYS A 629 26.13 -20.00 19.54
N LEU A 630 25.25 -20.26 18.59
CA LEU A 630 23.89 -20.67 18.84
C LEU A 630 23.78 -22.05 19.51
N LEU A 631 24.72 -22.96 19.23
CA LEU A 631 24.86 -24.25 19.93
C LEU A 631 25.31 -24.05 21.39
N LEU A 632 26.35 -23.23 21.61
CA LEU A 632 26.89 -22.96 22.96
C LEU A 632 25.89 -22.24 23.86
N GLU A 633 25.03 -21.40 23.30
CA GLU A 633 23.97 -20.69 24.00
C GLU A 633 22.70 -21.56 24.19
N ASN A 634 22.72 -22.81 23.77
CA ASN A 634 21.59 -23.76 23.82
C ASN A 634 20.32 -23.23 23.09
N PHE A 635 20.47 -22.51 22.01
CA PHE A 635 19.37 -22.09 21.16
C PHE A 635 19.05 -23.08 20.06
N LEU A 636 20.08 -23.75 19.51
CA LEU A 636 19.95 -24.80 18.50
C LEU A 636 20.58 -26.09 18.99
N ASP A 637 20.13 -27.23 18.45
CA ASP A 637 20.80 -28.51 18.55
C ASP A 637 21.77 -28.74 17.35
N ASP A 638 22.50 -29.85 17.36
CA ASP A 638 23.45 -30.24 16.30
C ASP A 638 22.78 -30.43 14.92
N ASN A 639 21.47 -30.66 14.89
CA ASN A 639 20.65 -30.78 13.68
C ASN A 639 19.99 -29.45 13.29
N LYS A 640 20.40 -28.34 13.92
CA LYS A 640 19.85 -26.98 13.74
C LYS A 640 18.38 -26.83 14.14
N ASN A 641 17.85 -27.74 14.97
CA ASN A 641 16.53 -27.57 15.56
C ASN A 641 16.60 -26.51 16.67
N ILE A 642 15.56 -25.68 16.73
CA ILE A 642 15.39 -24.70 17.80
C ILE A 642 14.98 -25.43 19.08
N ILE A 643 15.74 -25.21 20.17
CA ILE A 643 15.45 -25.79 21.48
C ILE A 643 14.24 -25.04 22.07
N LEU A 644 13.13 -25.76 22.21
CA LEU A 644 11.82 -25.20 22.60
C LEU A 644 11.85 -24.44 23.93
N GLU A 645 12.64 -24.91 24.89
CA GLU A 645 12.76 -24.29 26.23
C GLU A 645 13.36 -22.88 26.16
N ASN A 646 14.20 -22.60 25.15
CA ASN A 646 14.89 -21.34 24.97
C ASN A 646 14.36 -20.52 23.77
N MET A 647 13.29 -20.98 23.14
CA MET A 647 12.76 -20.40 21.91
C MET A 647 12.39 -18.92 22.04
N GLU A 648 11.76 -18.49 23.15
CA GLU A 648 11.44 -17.09 23.39
C GLU A 648 12.69 -16.22 23.50
N LYS A 649 13.70 -16.69 24.26
CA LYS A 649 14.98 -15.99 24.38
C LYS A 649 15.73 -15.95 23.05
N PHE A 650 15.73 -17.06 22.31
CA PHE A 650 16.34 -17.13 21.00
C PHE A 650 15.80 -16.07 20.06
N PHE A 651 14.50 -15.94 19.99
CA PHE A 651 13.87 -14.96 19.12
C PHE A 651 13.98 -13.50 19.59
N VAL A 652 14.21 -13.28 20.88
CA VAL A 652 14.54 -11.96 21.43
C VAL A 652 15.98 -11.56 21.09
N GLU A 653 16.94 -12.50 21.22
CA GLU A 653 18.36 -12.24 20.96
C GLU A 653 18.72 -12.29 19.47
N TYR A 654 18.00 -13.11 18.71
CA TYR A 654 18.20 -13.36 17.28
C TYR A 654 16.86 -13.18 16.53
N PRO A 655 16.32 -11.95 16.51
CA PRO A 655 15.01 -11.67 15.90
C PRO A 655 14.97 -12.00 14.41
N GLU A 656 16.11 -12.03 13.73
CA GLU A 656 16.23 -12.43 12.33
C GLU A 656 15.79 -13.88 12.05
N PHE A 657 15.77 -14.74 13.08
CA PHE A 657 15.27 -16.11 12.98
C PHE A 657 13.79 -16.23 13.37
N SER A 658 13.20 -15.21 14.01
CA SER A 658 11.90 -15.36 14.67
C SER A 658 10.72 -15.42 13.72
N THR A 659 10.77 -14.69 12.61
CA THR A 659 9.54 -14.39 11.88
C THR A 659 9.68 -14.46 10.36
N GLY A 660 10.86 -14.45 9.80
CA GLY A 660 11.03 -14.15 8.37
C GLY A 660 10.61 -12.72 8.01
N LEU A 661 9.84 -12.01 8.87
CA LEU A 661 9.45 -10.63 8.64
C LEU A 661 10.64 -9.70 8.94
N GLN A 662 11.03 -8.91 7.94
CA GLN A 662 12.12 -7.93 8.09
C GLN A 662 11.75 -6.87 9.13
N GLN A 663 12.75 -6.41 9.88
CA GLN A 663 12.59 -5.31 10.82
C GLN A 663 12.00 -4.07 10.12
N ASN A 664 11.23 -3.28 10.85
CA ASN A 664 10.58 -2.05 10.36
C ASN A 664 9.43 -2.24 9.35
N LYS A 665 8.93 -3.44 9.10
CA LYS A 665 7.72 -3.63 8.29
C LYS A 665 6.44 -3.34 9.08
N ILE A 666 6.44 -3.67 10.37
CA ILE A 666 5.38 -3.31 11.33
C ILE A 666 6.05 -2.61 12.51
N ILE A 667 5.63 -1.38 12.78
CA ILE A 667 6.24 -0.48 13.77
C ILE A 667 5.16 -0.07 14.78
N ASP A 668 5.49 -0.15 16.07
CA ASP A 668 4.71 0.49 17.12
C ASP A 668 5.34 1.86 17.44
N LYS A 669 4.68 2.93 17.03
CA LYS A 669 5.16 4.30 17.25
C LYS A 669 5.23 4.66 18.72
N ASN A 670 4.38 4.09 19.57
CA ASN A 670 4.38 4.36 21.01
C ASN A 670 5.59 3.72 21.70
N LYS A 671 5.92 2.46 21.36
CA LYS A 671 7.11 1.79 21.89
C LYS A 671 8.39 2.49 21.49
N ASN A 672 8.43 3.04 20.26
CA ASN A 672 9.58 3.78 19.76
C ASN A 672 9.68 5.20 20.33
N GLN A 673 8.62 5.77 20.88
CA GLN A 673 8.59 7.12 21.50
C GLN A 673 8.76 7.09 23.02
N SER A 674 8.52 5.98 23.68
CA SER A 674 8.57 5.88 25.16
C SER A 674 9.99 5.85 25.74
N GLY A 675 11.02 5.57 24.93
CA GLY A 675 12.41 5.64 25.31
C GLY A 675 12.92 7.09 25.27
N THR A 676 13.75 7.47 26.27
CA THR A 676 14.53 8.72 26.24
C THR A 676 16.00 8.40 26.27
N VAL A 677 16.78 9.26 25.62
CA VAL A 677 18.24 9.17 25.56
C VAL A 677 18.83 10.41 26.21
N GLY A 678 19.76 10.23 27.14
CA GLY A 678 20.41 11.34 27.83
C GLY A 678 21.50 11.97 26.97
N ILE A 679 21.59 13.31 27.02
CA ILE A 679 22.65 14.05 26.35
C ILE A 679 23.79 14.21 27.36
N ARG A 680 24.98 13.77 27.02
CA ARG A 680 26.19 13.96 27.83
C ARG A 680 26.64 15.42 27.72
N ARG A 681 26.38 16.23 28.76
CA ARG A 681 26.62 17.69 28.79
C ARG A 681 28.06 18.06 28.44
N GLU A 682 29.04 17.35 28.97
CA GLU A 682 30.45 17.59 28.67
C GLU A 682 30.78 17.34 27.18
N LYS A 683 30.15 16.36 26.56
CA LYS A 683 30.33 16.07 25.13
C LYS A 683 29.64 17.11 24.29
N PHE A 684 28.41 17.52 24.68
CA PHE A 684 27.67 18.59 23.98
C PHE A 684 28.45 19.91 23.99
N ASN A 685 29.08 20.28 25.10
CA ASN A 685 29.89 21.52 25.18
C ASN A 685 31.01 21.58 24.11
N LYS A 686 31.54 20.42 23.69
CA LYS A 686 32.57 20.36 22.64
C LYS A 686 32.00 20.56 21.25
N ILE A 687 30.71 20.28 21.00
CA ILE A 687 30.04 20.46 19.70
C ILE A 687 29.14 21.69 19.66
N ARG A 688 29.00 22.45 20.75
CA ARG A 688 28.08 23.59 20.90
C ARG A 688 28.17 24.58 19.76
N ASP A 689 29.37 24.99 19.39
CA ASP A 689 29.60 25.98 18.34
C ASP A 689 29.25 25.44 16.95
N LEU A 690 29.62 24.18 16.69
CA LEU A 690 29.22 23.49 15.47
C LEU A 690 27.72 23.39 15.40
N TRP A 691 27.09 22.92 16.49
CA TRP A 691 25.64 22.73 16.57
C TRP A 691 24.89 24.04 16.29
N LYS A 692 25.34 25.16 16.89
CA LYS A 692 24.74 26.47 16.67
C LYS A 692 24.82 26.86 15.18
N LYS A 693 25.95 26.62 14.52
CA LYS A 693 26.19 26.99 13.13
C LYS A 693 25.37 26.12 12.15
N ILE A 694 25.30 24.81 12.36
CA ILE A 694 24.54 23.89 11.47
C ILE A 694 23.03 23.97 11.66
N ASN A 695 22.54 24.48 12.80
CA ASN A 695 21.12 24.74 13.04
C ASN A 695 20.64 26.11 12.55
N GLN A 696 21.53 26.94 11.99
CA GLN A 696 21.12 28.16 11.35
C GLN A 696 20.16 27.85 10.20
N LYS A 697 19.09 28.63 10.09
CA LYS A 697 18.07 28.40 9.05
C LYS A 697 18.56 29.01 7.74
N TYR A 698 18.42 28.22 6.68
CA TYR A 698 18.69 28.61 5.31
C TYR A 698 17.45 28.53 4.46
N TYR A 699 17.34 29.38 3.46
CA TYR A 699 16.36 29.22 2.40
C TYR A 699 17.07 28.98 1.06
N LEU A 700 16.36 28.33 0.18
CA LEU A 700 16.85 27.98 -1.15
C LEU A 700 16.57 29.14 -2.08
N LYS A 701 17.61 29.70 -2.68
CA LYS A 701 17.54 30.73 -3.70
C LYS A 701 17.75 30.08 -5.06
N LEU A 702 16.86 30.36 -5.98
CA LEU A 702 16.90 29.87 -7.36
C LEU A 702 17.20 31.02 -8.29
N ASP A 703 18.14 30.82 -9.23
CA ASP A 703 18.34 31.74 -10.33
C ASP A 703 17.33 31.44 -11.45
N GLU A 704 16.75 32.48 -12.03
CA GLU A 704 15.75 32.35 -13.09
C GLU A 704 16.38 31.75 -14.37
N ILE A 705 15.61 30.85 -15.02
CA ILE A 705 15.96 30.38 -16.37
C ILE A 705 15.38 31.40 -17.36
N SER A 706 16.24 32.00 -18.18
CA SER A 706 15.77 32.95 -19.20
C SER A 706 14.97 32.26 -20.31
N GLU A 707 14.06 33.01 -20.95
CA GLU A 707 13.29 32.47 -22.07
C GLU A 707 14.17 32.03 -23.26
N ASP A 708 15.28 32.71 -23.50
CA ASP A 708 16.22 32.35 -24.58
C ASP A 708 16.92 31.03 -24.27
N GLU A 709 17.33 30.79 -23.03
CA GLU A 709 17.98 29.57 -22.61
C GLU A 709 17.00 28.38 -22.66
N LEU A 710 15.76 28.59 -22.21
CA LEU A 710 14.70 27.59 -22.35
C LEU A 710 14.43 27.26 -23.82
N TYR A 711 14.42 28.27 -24.68
CA TYR A 711 14.24 28.11 -26.12
C TYR A 711 15.37 27.28 -26.76
N GLU A 712 16.64 27.59 -26.44
CA GLU A 712 17.78 26.82 -26.96
C GLU A 712 17.75 25.36 -26.49
N ALA A 713 17.43 25.14 -25.22
CA ALA A 713 17.28 23.79 -24.67
C ALA A 713 16.18 22.99 -25.39
N ILE A 714 15.00 23.59 -25.61
CA ILE A 714 13.93 22.96 -26.36
C ILE A 714 14.38 22.62 -27.78
N LEU A 715 15.10 23.52 -28.43
CA LEU A 715 15.60 23.30 -29.78
C LEU A 715 16.62 22.15 -29.84
N GLU A 716 17.50 22.04 -28.86
CA GLU A 716 18.44 20.91 -28.74
C GLU A 716 17.72 19.58 -28.51
N ILE A 717 16.71 19.57 -27.65
CA ILE A 717 15.88 18.38 -27.43
C ILE A 717 15.17 17.95 -28.71
N LEU A 718 14.61 18.89 -29.46
CA LEU A 718 13.98 18.60 -30.75
C LEU A 718 14.97 18.01 -31.77
N LYS A 719 16.25 18.46 -31.76
CA LYS A 719 17.32 17.91 -32.62
C LYS A 719 17.78 16.51 -32.22
N SER A 720 17.50 16.05 -31.01
CA SER A 720 18.03 14.81 -30.44
C SER A 720 17.21 13.56 -30.78
N ASP A 721 16.59 13.51 -31.97
CA ASP A 721 15.86 12.35 -32.51
C ASP A 721 14.76 11.82 -31.62
N ILE A 722 13.85 12.72 -31.23
CA ILE A 722 12.68 12.39 -30.41
C ILE A 722 11.48 11.85 -31.25
N ALA A 723 11.57 11.99 -32.57
CA ALA A 723 10.53 11.52 -33.49
C ALA A 723 10.52 9.98 -33.50
N ASP A 724 9.39 9.41 -33.17
CA ASP A 724 9.23 7.95 -33.20
C ASP A 724 7.92 7.61 -33.92
N GLU A 725 8.03 6.88 -35.01
CA GLU A 725 6.86 6.46 -35.75
C GLU A 725 6.18 5.27 -35.06
N LEU A 726 4.85 5.32 -35.00
CA LEU A 726 4.04 4.19 -34.56
C LEU A 726 3.98 3.16 -35.69
N SER A 727 4.88 2.18 -35.67
CA SER A 727 4.85 1.06 -36.60
C SER A 727 4.56 -0.25 -35.88
N VAL A 728 3.70 -1.08 -36.47
CA VAL A 728 3.47 -2.45 -36.05
C VAL A 728 4.05 -3.38 -37.10
N LYS A 729 4.94 -4.27 -36.64
CA LYS A 729 5.51 -5.32 -37.49
C LYS A 729 4.53 -6.48 -37.56
N VAL A 730 3.92 -6.69 -38.70
CA VAL A 730 3.08 -7.88 -38.98
C VAL A 730 3.91 -8.90 -39.75
N ILE A 731 4.07 -10.07 -39.17
CA ILE A 731 4.77 -11.19 -39.77
C ILE A 731 3.71 -12.17 -40.29
N GLU A 732 3.57 -12.23 -41.59
CA GLU A 732 2.72 -13.23 -42.25
C GLU A 732 3.59 -14.41 -42.70
N LYS A 733 3.23 -15.61 -42.21
CA LYS A 733 3.90 -16.85 -42.58
C LYS A 733 2.96 -17.69 -43.46
N LYS A 734 3.33 -17.94 -44.66
CA LYS A 734 2.65 -18.94 -45.53
C LYS A 734 3.15 -20.34 -45.18
N ILE A 735 2.27 -21.13 -44.61
CA ILE A 735 2.52 -22.53 -44.25
C ILE A 735 1.91 -23.42 -45.31
N SER A 736 2.69 -24.32 -45.85
CA SER A 736 2.16 -25.39 -46.73
C SER A 736 2.35 -26.77 -46.08
N PRO A 737 1.38 -27.67 -46.19
CA PRO A 737 1.55 -29.05 -45.74
C PRO A 737 2.58 -29.79 -46.60
N SER A 738 3.55 -30.44 -46.00
CA SER A 738 4.39 -31.48 -46.60
C SER A 738 4.31 -32.73 -45.71
N ASP A 739 4.45 -33.89 -46.27
CA ASP A 739 4.23 -35.23 -45.70
C ASP A 739 4.54 -35.31 -44.18
N GLY A 740 3.48 -35.10 -43.36
CA GLY A 740 3.53 -35.27 -41.89
C GLY A 740 4.10 -34.09 -41.10
N SER A 741 4.47 -32.98 -41.76
CA SER A 741 4.96 -31.76 -41.13
C SER A 741 4.52 -30.52 -41.92
N PHE A 742 4.54 -29.37 -41.24
CA PHE A 742 4.27 -28.06 -41.85
C PHE A 742 5.60 -27.33 -42.07
N GLU A 743 5.91 -26.94 -43.32
CA GLU A 743 7.06 -26.09 -43.63
C GLU A 743 6.63 -24.66 -43.92
N ILE A 744 7.39 -23.70 -43.38
CA ILE A 744 7.23 -22.27 -43.65
C ILE A 744 7.91 -21.99 -44.99
N LYS A 745 7.12 -21.78 -46.05
CA LYS A 745 7.68 -21.48 -47.40
C LYS A 745 8.00 -20.03 -47.64
N GLU A 746 7.30 -19.12 -47.01
CA GLU A 746 7.53 -17.68 -47.15
C GLU A 746 7.24 -16.95 -45.84
N GLU A 747 8.11 -16.05 -45.45
CA GLU A 747 7.90 -15.12 -44.37
C GLU A 747 7.89 -13.70 -44.91
N MET A 748 6.71 -13.06 -44.92
CA MET A 748 6.56 -11.67 -45.35
C MET A 748 6.45 -10.80 -44.10
N ILE A 749 7.32 -9.80 -44.01
CA ILE A 749 7.31 -8.82 -42.93
C ILE A 749 6.73 -7.53 -43.49
N ASN A 750 5.54 -7.19 -43.05
CA ASN A 750 4.90 -5.94 -43.41
C ASN A 750 4.93 -5.00 -42.20
N TYR A 751 5.39 -3.75 -42.40
CA TYR A 751 5.31 -2.69 -41.44
C TYR A 751 4.08 -1.85 -41.71
N TYR A 752 3.10 -1.89 -40.82
CA TYR A 752 1.94 -0.99 -40.88
C TYR A 752 2.22 0.21 -39.97
N HIS A 753 2.23 1.40 -40.57
CA HIS A 753 2.33 2.66 -39.84
C HIS A 753 0.93 3.08 -39.40
N PHE A 754 0.73 3.20 -38.11
CA PHE A 754 -0.52 3.71 -37.57
C PHE A 754 -0.46 5.23 -37.49
N ASN A 755 -1.33 5.91 -38.22
CA ASN A 755 -1.50 7.36 -38.15
C ASN A 755 -2.43 7.74 -36.97
N GLU A 756 -2.02 7.51 -35.73
CA GLU A 756 -2.60 8.21 -34.58
C GLU A 756 -1.90 9.56 -34.41
N ASN A 757 -2.00 10.38 -35.43
CA ASN A 757 -1.45 11.72 -35.41
C ASN A 757 -2.35 12.62 -34.54
N MET A 758 -1.74 13.42 -33.70
CA MET A 758 -2.44 14.44 -32.94
C MET A 758 -2.57 15.70 -33.77
N GLU A 759 -3.65 16.44 -33.56
CA GLU A 759 -3.71 17.84 -33.99
C GLU A 759 -2.61 18.65 -33.31
N TYR A 760 -2.01 19.56 -34.01
CA TYR A 760 -0.91 20.41 -33.53
C TYR A 760 -1.24 21.10 -32.18
N ASN A 761 -2.45 21.65 -32.04
CA ASN A 761 -2.88 22.26 -30.79
C ASN A 761 -2.97 21.27 -29.63
N THR A 762 -3.37 20.04 -29.90
CA THR A 762 -3.43 18.96 -28.90
C THR A 762 -2.03 18.56 -28.47
N PHE A 763 -1.10 18.46 -29.41
CA PHE A 763 0.30 18.18 -29.13
C PHE A 763 0.92 19.24 -28.22
N LEU A 764 0.74 20.53 -28.54
CA LEU A 764 1.23 21.64 -27.71
C LEU A 764 0.61 21.64 -26.31
N LYS A 765 -0.71 21.35 -26.21
CA LYS A 765 -1.40 21.24 -24.90
C LYS A 765 -0.84 20.11 -24.05
N GLN A 766 -0.51 18.98 -24.65
CA GLN A 766 0.05 17.86 -23.91
C GLN A 766 1.47 18.16 -23.41
N ILE A 767 2.31 18.77 -24.24
CA ILE A 767 3.65 19.21 -23.81
C ILE A 767 3.54 20.26 -22.70
N GLN A 768 2.69 21.27 -22.84
CA GLN A 768 2.50 22.25 -21.76
C GLN A 768 2.03 21.59 -20.47
N LYS A 769 1.11 20.66 -20.54
CA LYS A 769 0.58 19.96 -19.37
C LYS A 769 1.67 19.14 -18.65
N SER A 770 2.59 18.53 -19.39
CA SER A 770 3.64 17.68 -18.83
C SER A 770 4.89 18.43 -18.40
N THR A 771 5.21 19.58 -19.02
CA THR A 771 6.47 20.31 -18.82
C THR A 771 6.31 21.72 -18.22
N GLY A 772 5.10 22.29 -18.31
CA GLY A 772 4.87 23.70 -17.94
C GLY A 772 5.41 24.74 -18.95
N ILE A 773 6.01 24.31 -20.06
CA ILE A 773 6.53 25.19 -21.11
C ILE A 773 5.39 26.00 -21.74
N SER A 774 5.61 27.33 -21.95
CA SER A 774 4.60 28.14 -22.59
C SER A 774 4.39 27.72 -24.06
N PHE A 775 3.14 27.84 -24.54
CA PHE A 775 2.83 27.58 -25.97
C PHE A 775 3.71 28.39 -26.91
N PHE A 776 3.98 29.64 -26.55
CA PHE A 776 4.75 30.56 -27.39
C PHE A 776 6.18 30.07 -27.61
N ILE A 777 6.88 29.70 -26.55
CA ILE A 777 8.28 29.22 -26.61
C ILE A 777 8.34 27.90 -27.38
N MET A 778 7.43 26.97 -27.07
CA MET A 778 7.38 25.67 -27.76
C MET A 778 7.06 25.82 -29.25
N HIS A 779 6.10 26.67 -29.62
CA HIS A 779 5.77 26.99 -31.01
C HIS A 779 6.96 27.62 -31.74
N LYS A 780 7.63 28.59 -31.12
CA LYS A 780 8.83 29.26 -31.67
C LYS A 780 9.92 28.24 -31.98
N ALA A 781 10.16 27.30 -31.05
CA ALA A 781 11.17 26.26 -31.22
C ALA A 781 10.78 25.23 -32.32
N LEU A 782 9.52 24.82 -32.37
CA LEU A 782 9.05 23.93 -33.46
C LEU A 782 9.12 24.59 -34.83
N CYS A 783 8.80 25.87 -34.95
CA CYS A 783 8.96 26.64 -36.18
C CYS A 783 10.43 26.72 -36.64
N ALA A 784 11.34 26.93 -35.69
CA ALA A 784 12.78 26.94 -35.98
C ALA A 784 13.28 25.54 -36.38
N TYR A 785 12.85 24.51 -35.68
CA TYR A 785 13.19 23.12 -36.00
C TYR A 785 12.63 22.68 -37.37
N ASN A 786 11.42 23.11 -37.74
CA ASN A 786 10.82 22.81 -39.03
C ASN A 786 11.61 23.42 -40.21
N LYS A 787 12.38 24.48 -39.99
CA LYS A 787 13.30 25.05 -41.00
C LYS A 787 14.56 24.19 -41.16
N ILE A 788 14.96 23.43 -40.16
CA ILE A 788 16.11 22.53 -40.16
C ILE A 788 15.73 21.17 -40.70
N LYS A 789 14.63 20.62 -40.21
CA LYS A 789 14.07 19.31 -40.61
C LYS A 789 12.57 19.48 -40.73
N LYS A 790 12.05 19.31 -41.98
CA LYS A 790 10.62 19.44 -42.25
C LYS A 790 9.82 18.50 -41.33
N LEU A 791 8.92 19.09 -40.57
CA LEU A 791 8.03 18.33 -39.67
C LEU A 791 6.86 17.73 -40.49
N GLU A 792 6.76 16.43 -40.47
CA GLU A 792 5.62 15.69 -41.04
C GLU A 792 4.55 15.52 -39.96
N GLN A 793 3.32 15.22 -40.41
CA GLN A 793 2.20 15.03 -39.50
C GLN A 793 2.43 13.85 -38.51
N SER A 794 3.21 12.85 -38.90
CA SER A 794 3.65 11.70 -38.12
C SER A 794 4.50 12.09 -36.88
N PHE A 795 5.13 13.26 -36.88
CA PHE A 795 5.87 13.78 -35.73
C PHE A 795 4.96 14.07 -34.54
N PHE A 796 3.73 14.52 -34.78
CA PHE A 796 2.79 14.92 -33.74
C PHE A 796 2.01 13.73 -33.22
N ASN A 797 2.62 12.93 -32.35
CA ASN A 797 2.04 11.74 -31.73
C ASN A 797 2.41 11.62 -30.26
N GLN A 798 1.76 10.68 -29.56
CA GLN A 798 1.96 10.49 -28.11
C GLN A 798 3.38 10.05 -27.73
N LYS A 799 4.05 9.26 -28.54
CA LYS A 799 5.44 8.81 -28.27
C LYS A 799 6.41 9.98 -28.31
N THR A 800 6.25 10.88 -29.29
CA THR A 800 7.06 12.10 -29.38
C THR A 800 6.86 13.00 -28.16
N VAL A 801 5.60 13.14 -27.66
CA VAL A 801 5.33 13.87 -26.42
C VAL A 801 6.07 13.24 -25.23
N VAL A 802 6.03 11.92 -25.09
CA VAL A 802 6.69 11.20 -23.99
C VAL A 802 8.20 11.39 -24.04
N LYS A 803 8.83 11.12 -25.20
CA LYS A 803 10.28 11.28 -25.36
C LYS A 803 10.75 12.73 -25.13
N PHE A 804 9.98 13.69 -25.67
CA PHE A 804 10.27 15.11 -25.40
C PHE A 804 10.22 15.41 -23.90
N THR A 805 9.17 14.94 -23.22
CA THR A 805 8.99 15.18 -21.79
C THR A 805 10.12 14.57 -20.96
N GLU A 806 10.54 13.35 -21.29
CA GLU A 806 11.66 12.68 -20.60
C GLU A 806 12.97 13.47 -20.76
N LYS A 807 13.32 13.84 -21.98
CA LYS A 807 14.54 14.61 -22.24
C LYS A 807 14.51 16.04 -21.68
N TYR A 808 13.32 16.66 -21.67
CA TYR A 808 13.14 17.95 -21.01
C TYR A 808 13.33 17.84 -19.50
N GLN A 809 12.80 16.79 -18.87
CA GLN A 809 13.00 16.56 -17.44
C GLN A 809 14.47 16.33 -17.12
N GLU A 810 15.19 15.51 -17.89
CA GLU A 810 16.65 15.33 -17.72
C GLU A 810 17.44 16.64 -17.85
N TRP A 811 17.11 17.47 -18.83
CA TRP A 811 17.73 18.76 -18.99
C TRP A 811 17.40 19.71 -17.85
N PHE A 812 16.12 19.74 -17.46
CA PHE A 812 15.62 20.61 -16.38
C PHE A 812 16.31 20.25 -15.05
N GLU A 813 16.39 18.96 -14.72
CA GLU A 813 17.07 18.48 -13.51
C GLU A 813 18.55 18.87 -13.51
N LYS A 814 19.28 18.66 -14.61
CA LYS A 814 20.69 19.02 -14.72
C LYS A 814 20.93 20.52 -14.63
N THR A 815 20.03 21.33 -15.19
CA THR A 815 20.12 22.79 -15.18
C THR A 815 19.77 23.34 -13.81
N PHE A 816 18.77 22.76 -13.18
CA PHE A 816 18.29 23.13 -11.86
C PHE A 816 19.34 22.87 -10.77
N LEU A 817 19.97 21.69 -10.82
CA LEU A 817 21.05 21.31 -9.90
C LEU A 817 22.26 22.27 -9.91
N LYS A 818 22.43 23.03 -10.98
CA LYS A 818 23.54 24.02 -11.11
C LYS A 818 23.16 25.45 -10.68
N ARG A 819 21.86 25.69 -10.35
CA ARG A 819 21.34 27.05 -10.19
C ARG A 819 20.67 27.35 -8.85
N PHE A 820 20.64 26.38 -7.96
CA PHE A 820 20.19 26.67 -6.61
C PHE A 820 21.39 26.95 -5.72
N SER A 821 21.21 27.90 -4.83
CA SER A 821 22.17 28.25 -3.77
C SER A 821 21.42 28.41 -2.47
N TYR A 822 22.13 28.34 -1.37
CA TYR A 822 21.54 28.51 -0.05
C TYR A 822 21.93 29.89 0.49
N LYS A 823 20.96 30.55 1.14
CA LYS A 823 21.21 31.82 1.82
C LYS A 823 20.75 31.75 3.26
N ALA A 824 21.62 32.18 4.17
CA ALA A 824 21.29 32.18 5.60
C ALA A 824 20.13 33.14 5.91
N LEU A 825 19.24 32.73 6.80
CA LEU A 825 18.25 33.59 7.42
C LEU A 825 18.84 34.18 8.70
N GLU A 826 18.71 35.47 8.88
CA GLU A 826 19.12 36.14 10.11
C GLU A 826 18.12 35.93 11.25
N ILE A 827 17.89 34.63 11.59
CA ILE A 827 16.98 34.23 12.68
C ILE A 827 17.76 33.30 13.60
N ASP A 828 18.14 33.78 14.77
CA ASP A 828 18.72 32.95 15.82
C ASP A 828 17.64 32.30 16.67
N SER A 829 17.43 30.99 16.49
CA SER A 829 16.63 30.18 17.39
C SER A 829 17.58 29.44 18.35
N LEU A 830 17.53 29.78 19.65
CA LEU A 830 18.32 29.09 20.66
C LEU A 830 17.72 27.71 21.00
N GLU A 831 16.43 27.57 20.86
CA GLU A 831 15.74 26.28 21.05
C GLU A 831 15.85 25.37 19.84
N THR A 832 16.40 24.18 20.07
CA THR A 832 16.56 23.13 19.03
C THR A 832 16.13 21.76 19.59
N GLN A 833 16.34 20.69 18.82
CA GLN A 833 16.11 19.35 19.35
C GLN A 833 17.07 19.00 20.52
N LEU A 834 18.31 19.51 20.50
CA LEU A 834 19.31 19.24 21.53
C LEU A 834 19.35 20.31 22.63
N THR A 835 18.86 21.51 22.39
CA THR A 835 18.95 22.65 23.31
C THR A 835 17.60 23.18 23.74
N ASP A 836 17.53 23.73 24.95
CA ASP A 836 16.36 24.42 25.49
C ASP A 836 16.25 25.87 24.98
N ILE A 837 15.28 26.62 25.48
CA ILE A 837 15.02 28.03 25.12
C ILE A 837 16.20 28.96 25.42
N ASN A 838 17.09 28.57 26.33
CA ASN A 838 18.31 29.32 26.71
C ASN A 838 19.55 28.88 25.91
N GLY A 839 19.41 27.88 25.00
CA GLY A 839 20.53 27.31 24.26
C GLY A 839 21.36 26.29 25.06
N GLU A 840 20.91 25.91 26.25
CA GLU A 840 21.56 24.88 27.06
C GLU A 840 21.12 23.48 26.64
N PRO A 841 21.99 22.45 26.74
CA PRO A 841 21.64 21.10 26.35
C PRO A 841 20.52 20.55 27.23
N LYS A 842 19.50 19.96 26.58
CA LYS A 842 18.45 19.21 27.26
C LYS A 842 19.07 18.02 28.02
N GLU A 843 18.55 17.69 29.17
CA GLU A 843 19.03 16.48 29.89
C GLU A 843 18.77 15.20 29.09
N ARG A 844 17.58 15.08 28.55
CA ARG A 844 17.13 13.92 27.78
C ARG A 844 16.31 14.35 26.56
N ILE A 845 16.37 13.56 25.50
CA ILE A 845 15.53 13.72 24.30
C ILE A 845 14.82 12.40 23.98
N ILE A 846 13.76 12.48 23.19
CA ILE A 846 13.00 11.31 22.77
C ILE A 846 13.91 10.42 21.90
N GLN A 847 14.02 9.13 22.25
CA GLN A 847 14.83 8.15 21.52
C GLN A 847 14.54 8.13 20.01
N GLY A 848 13.26 8.19 19.64
CA GLY A 848 12.85 8.17 18.21
C GLY A 848 13.38 9.33 17.36
N LEU A 849 13.90 10.41 18.00
CA LEU A 849 14.60 11.49 17.28
C LEU A 849 16.00 11.05 16.82
N VAL A 850 16.63 10.13 17.52
CA VAL A 850 18.04 9.74 17.29
C VAL A 850 18.13 8.34 16.67
N GLY A 851 17.20 7.44 16.98
CA GLY A 851 17.17 6.10 16.41
C GLY A 851 15.99 5.28 16.93
N ILE A 852 15.60 4.29 16.15
CA ILE A 852 14.47 3.39 16.47
C ILE A 852 14.94 2.23 17.34
N MET A 853 16.13 1.71 17.06
CA MET A 853 16.70 0.56 17.74
C MET A 853 17.66 1.02 18.86
N LYS A 854 17.61 0.35 20.01
CA LYS A 854 18.47 0.56 21.16
C LYS A 854 19.17 -0.76 21.47
N ASP A 855 20.47 -0.74 21.67
CA ASP A 855 21.23 -1.92 22.11
C ASP A 855 21.96 -1.61 23.41
N GLU A 856 21.42 -2.07 24.53
CA GLU A 856 21.97 -1.87 25.87
C GLU A 856 23.21 -2.73 26.16
N ARG A 857 23.50 -3.70 25.32
CA ARG A 857 24.66 -4.60 25.46
C ARG A 857 25.95 -4.00 24.91
N ILE A 858 25.82 -2.95 24.08
CA ILE A 858 26.95 -2.23 23.52
C ILE A 858 27.45 -1.23 24.55
N VAL A 859 28.75 -1.31 24.85
CA VAL A 859 29.40 -0.30 25.67
C VAL A 859 29.38 1.01 24.89
N THR A 860 28.72 2.02 25.45
CA THR A 860 28.62 3.33 24.80
C THR A 860 30.00 3.97 24.70
N PRO A 861 30.48 4.33 23.49
CA PRO A 861 31.80 4.93 23.32
C PRO A 861 31.97 6.21 24.15
N ASP A 862 33.16 6.41 24.72
CA ASP A 862 33.42 7.57 25.59
C ASP A 862 33.25 8.91 24.87
N ASN A 863 33.54 8.96 23.58
CA ASN A 863 33.40 10.16 22.76
C ASN A 863 32.04 10.30 22.07
N PHE A 864 31.06 9.42 22.36
CA PHE A 864 29.70 9.51 21.86
C PHE A 864 28.88 10.57 22.61
N LEU A 865 28.06 11.34 21.91
CA LEU A 865 27.24 12.43 22.46
C LEU A 865 26.18 11.97 23.47
N TYR A 866 25.63 10.78 23.25
CA TYR A 866 24.52 10.27 24.03
C TYR A 866 24.96 9.22 25.06
N ASP A 867 24.15 9.02 26.09
CA ASP A 867 24.39 8.03 27.16
C ASP A 867 24.11 6.59 26.70
N THR A 868 23.44 6.43 25.59
CA THR A 868 22.98 5.12 25.10
C THR A 868 23.16 5.01 23.58
N VAL A 869 23.50 3.83 23.11
CA VAL A 869 23.66 3.54 21.65
C VAL A 869 22.27 3.33 21.03
N VAL A 870 21.94 4.22 20.09
CA VAL A 870 20.67 4.20 19.34
C VAL A 870 20.96 4.37 17.86
N PHE A 871 20.33 3.55 17.00
CA PHE A 871 20.59 3.52 15.56
C PHE A 871 19.35 3.10 14.77
N ASP A 872 19.38 3.33 13.45
CA ASP A 872 18.31 2.97 12.53
C ASP A 872 18.71 1.84 11.56
N SER A 873 20.00 1.64 11.35
CA SER A 873 20.54 0.62 10.44
C SER A 873 21.78 -0.06 11.01
N GLY A 874 22.12 -1.24 10.46
CA GLY A 874 23.34 -1.96 10.83
C GLY A 874 24.61 -1.16 10.54
N LYS A 875 24.62 -0.34 9.48
CA LYS A 875 25.76 0.51 9.13
C LYS A 875 25.95 1.66 10.12
N GLU A 876 24.87 2.25 10.61
CA GLU A 876 24.95 3.26 11.66
C GLU A 876 25.49 2.68 12.98
N LYS A 877 25.05 1.44 13.32
CA LYS A 877 25.58 0.71 14.48
C LYS A 877 27.10 0.53 14.37
N GLU A 878 27.58 0.04 13.21
CA GLU A 878 28.99 -0.12 12.93
C GLU A 878 29.76 1.21 13.07
N ASN A 879 29.21 2.31 12.58
CA ASN A 879 29.78 3.64 12.73
C ASN A 879 29.91 4.05 14.20
N ILE A 880 28.90 3.79 15.02
CA ILE A 880 28.94 4.12 16.45
C ILE A 880 30.04 3.29 17.15
N GLU A 881 30.09 1.98 16.89
CA GLU A 881 31.08 1.10 17.50
C GLU A 881 32.53 1.42 17.06
N SER A 882 32.73 1.80 15.78
CA SER A 882 34.07 2.04 15.20
C SER A 882 34.62 3.44 15.47
N SER A 883 33.80 4.42 15.84
CA SER A 883 34.21 5.83 15.94
C SER A 883 34.93 6.19 17.26
N ASN A 884 35.19 5.23 18.14
CA ASN A 884 35.95 5.43 19.37
C ASN A 884 37.47 5.40 19.11
N ILE A 885 37.97 6.36 18.35
CA ILE A 885 39.37 6.51 17.97
C ILE A 885 39.94 7.83 18.48
N LYS A 886 41.26 7.94 18.61
CA LYS A 886 41.95 9.11 19.20
C LYS A 886 41.72 10.41 18.44
N GLU A 887 41.56 10.32 17.14
CA GLU A 887 41.29 11.45 16.24
C GLU A 887 39.90 12.04 16.42
N VAL A 888 38.95 11.32 16.96
CA VAL A 888 37.57 11.77 17.15
C VAL A 888 37.37 12.32 18.56
N VAL A 889 37.20 13.63 18.68
CA VAL A 889 36.98 14.33 19.94
C VAL A 889 35.62 14.04 20.52
N VAL A 890 34.58 14.14 19.67
CA VAL A 890 33.18 13.84 19.95
C VAL A 890 32.43 13.55 18.66
N PHE A 891 31.48 12.65 18.72
CA PHE A 891 30.56 12.40 17.63
C PHE A 891 29.16 12.04 18.15
N GLY A 892 28.18 12.18 17.29
CA GLY A 892 26.81 11.81 17.62
C GLY A 892 25.91 11.76 16.40
N LYS A 893 24.81 11.02 16.55
CA LYS A 893 23.74 11.08 15.55
C LYS A 893 23.06 12.46 15.62
N ILE A 894 22.74 12.99 14.48
CA ILE A 894 21.98 14.22 14.33
C ILE A 894 20.50 13.89 14.56
N PRO A 895 19.83 14.50 15.55
CA PRO A 895 18.41 14.24 15.74
C PRO A 895 17.61 14.59 14.48
N ARG A 896 16.68 13.71 14.13
CA ARG A 896 15.80 13.92 12.97
C ARG A 896 15.15 15.30 13.02
N LYS A 897 15.11 15.98 11.90
CA LYS A 897 14.56 17.34 11.72
C LYS A 897 15.32 18.47 12.44
N SER A 898 16.51 18.22 12.93
CA SER A 898 17.34 19.26 13.54
C SER A 898 17.98 20.13 12.48
N ILE A 899 18.74 19.52 11.58
CA ILE A 899 19.31 20.19 10.44
C ILE A 899 18.30 20.05 9.31
N GLN A 900 17.75 21.16 8.85
CA GLN A 900 16.78 21.16 7.78
C GLN A 900 17.43 21.72 6.52
N VAL A 901 18.09 20.86 5.77
CA VAL A 901 18.60 21.21 4.44
C VAL A 901 17.41 21.31 3.48
N PRO A 902 17.05 22.50 3.00
CA PRO A 902 15.95 22.65 2.07
C PRO A 902 16.25 21.93 0.76
N LEU A 903 15.29 21.14 0.25
CA LEU A 903 15.41 20.44 -1.02
C LEU A 903 14.77 21.27 -2.13
N TYR A 904 15.39 21.29 -3.30
CA TYR A 904 14.90 22.06 -4.44
C TYR A 904 13.55 21.53 -4.99
N PHE A 905 13.26 20.28 -4.73
CA PHE A 905 11.98 19.63 -5.08
C PHE A 905 10.96 19.64 -3.93
N GLY A 906 11.24 20.34 -2.84
CA GLY A 906 10.40 20.52 -1.68
C GLY A 906 10.73 19.58 -0.52
N GLY A 907 10.43 20.05 0.70
CA GLY A 907 10.78 19.34 1.93
C GLY A 907 12.19 19.67 2.43
N THR A 908 12.68 18.85 3.34
CA THR A 908 14.02 18.99 3.94
C THR A 908 14.65 17.61 4.14
N THR A 909 15.95 17.53 4.11
CA THR A 909 16.74 16.37 4.53
C THR A 909 17.58 16.71 5.76
N SER A 910 17.96 15.71 6.54
CA SER A 910 18.82 15.84 7.72
C SER A 910 19.85 14.73 7.67
N PRO A 911 21.16 15.05 7.67
CA PRO A 911 22.21 14.04 7.72
C PRO A 911 22.19 13.20 8.99
N ASP A 912 22.90 12.06 8.97
CA ASP A 912 22.84 11.07 10.05
C ASP A 912 23.79 11.34 11.19
N PHE A 913 25.06 11.69 10.90
CA PHE A 913 26.11 11.84 11.89
C PHE A 913 26.86 13.16 11.80
N MET A 914 27.32 13.65 12.95
CA MET A 914 28.27 14.74 13.08
C MET A 914 29.49 14.29 13.90
N TYR A 915 30.68 14.72 13.45
CA TYR A 915 31.95 14.40 14.08
C TYR A 915 32.76 15.69 14.29
N ILE A 916 33.44 15.80 15.42
CA ILE A 916 34.54 16.71 15.63
C ILE A 916 35.81 15.90 15.67
N ILE A 917 36.73 16.19 14.75
CA ILE A 917 37.98 15.50 14.53
C ILE A 917 39.12 16.45 14.93
N LYS A 918 40.09 15.97 15.72
CA LYS A 918 41.28 16.72 16.09
C LYS A 918 42.36 16.48 15.05
N LYS A 919 42.91 17.61 14.52
CA LYS A 919 44.07 17.61 13.66
C LYS A 919 45.14 18.44 14.38
N ASP A 920 46.31 17.88 14.66
CA ASP A 920 47.42 18.49 15.39
C ASP A 920 46.99 19.38 16.62
N ASN A 921 47.84 19.84 17.45
CA ASN A 921 47.49 20.23 18.82
C ASN A 921 46.35 21.25 19.07
N ASP A 922 45.77 21.92 18.04
CA ASP A 922 44.69 22.92 18.25
C ASP A 922 43.64 23.06 17.11
N TYR A 923 43.75 22.32 16.03
CA TYR A 923 42.87 22.45 14.88
C TYR A 923 41.71 21.45 14.92
N GLN A 924 40.49 21.94 14.83
CA GLN A 924 39.30 21.09 14.79
C GLN A 924 38.65 21.07 13.39
N LEU A 925 38.45 19.89 12.85
CA LEU A 925 37.68 19.66 11.64
C LEU A 925 36.28 19.12 12.00
N ASN A 926 35.24 19.65 11.35
CA ASN A 926 33.88 19.16 11.49
C ASN A 926 33.52 18.30 10.27
N LEU A 927 33.07 17.10 10.52
CA LEU A 927 32.62 16.16 9.49
C LEU A 927 31.16 15.81 9.69
N ILE A 928 30.38 15.96 8.64
CA ILE A 928 28.99 15.49 8.58
C ILE A 928 28.93 14.29 7.63
N VAL A 929 28.25 13.24 8.06
CA VAL A 929 28.14 12.00 7.29
C VAL A 929 26.65 11.65 7.07
N GLU A 930 26.35 11.40 5.82
CA GLU A 930 25.10 10.79 5.39
C GLU A 930 25.34 9.31 5.07
N THR A 931 24.68 8.42 5.76
CA THR A 931 24.91 6.97 5.68
C THR A 931 23.83 6.29 4.82
N LYS A 932 24.26 5.46 3.87
CA LYS A 932 23.34 4.69 3.02
C LYS A 932 23.65 3.20 3.09
N ASP A 933 22.61 2.40 3.38
CA ASP A 933 22.72 0.93 3.48
C ASP A 933 22.61 0.25 2.10
N VAL A 934 23.37 0.75 1.12
CA VAL A 934 23.46 0.21 -0.24
C VAL A 934 24.90 -0.23 -0.55
N LYS A 935 25.07 -1.28 -1.35
CA LYS A 935 26.41 -1.85 -1.64
C LYS A 935 27.21 -1.04 -2.65
N LYS A 936 26.54 -0.38 -3.60
CA LYS A 936 27.18 0.41 -4.67
C LYS A 936 26.47 1.73 -4.83
N ASN A 937 27.19 2.74 -5.32
CA ASN A 937 26.59 4.05 -5.66
C ASN A 937 25.48 3.93 -6.71
N SER A 938 25.58 2.99 -7.64
CA SER A 938 24.54 2.71 -8.65
C SER A 938 23.22 2.22 -8.06
N ASP A 939 23.22 1.77 -6.81
CA ASP A 939 22.04 1.25 -6.12
C ASP A 939 21.29 2.35 -5.35
N ILE A 940 21.84 3.57 -5.33
CA ILE A 940 21.21 4.75 -4.73
C ILE A 940 20.08 5.19 -5.66
N ARG A 941 18.91 5.43 -5.09
CA ARG A 941 17.75 5.89 -5.85
C ARG A 941 17.92 7.33 -6.29
N ASN A 942 17.39 7.71 -7.44
CA ASN A 942 17.50 9.09 -7.97
C ASN A 942 17.09 10.15 -6.93
N GLU A 943 16.00 9.96 -6.20
CA GLU A 943 15.54 10.90 -5.17
C GLU A 943 16.54 11.01 -4.00
N GLU A 944 17.17 9.91 -3.59
CA GLU A 944 18.21 9.93 -2.56
C GLU A 944 19.50 10.60 -3.05
N GLU A 945 19.82 10.41 -4.33
CA GLU A 945 20.96 11.11 -4.96
C GLU A 945 20.74 12.61 -4.97
N HIS A 946 19.56 13.07 -5.31
CA HIS A 946 19.19 14.49 -5.26
C HIS A 946 19.22 15.07 -3.83
N ARG A 947 18.82 14.29 -2.83
CA ARG A 947 18.96 14.68 -1.41
C ARG A 947 20.43 14.84 -1.00
N ILE A 948 21.28 13.92 -1.42
CA ILE A 948 22.71 13.96 -1.15
C ILE A 948 23.34 15.18 -1.84
N LEU A 949 23.04 15.44 -3.11
CA LEU A 949 23.52 16.60 -3.85
C LEU A 949 23.07 17.92 -3.20
N SER A 950 21.82 17.98 -2.74
CA SER A 950 21.32 19.15 -2.01
C SER A 950 22.09 19.36 -0.69
N ALA A 951 22.42 18.28 0.02
CA ALA A 951 23.22 18.35 1.23
C ALA A 951 24.67 18.78 0.93
N GLU A 952 25.29 18.24 -0.12
CA GLU A 952 26.63 18.63 -0.56
C GLU A 952 26.72 20.15 -0.85
N GLU A 953 25.78 20.69 -1.63
CA GLU A 953 25.76 22.13 -1.94
C GLU A 953 25.43 22.96 -0.69
N PHE A 954 24.58 22.48 0.22
CA PHE A 954 24.31 23.17 1.49
C PHE A 954 25.58 23.29 2.36
N PHE A 955 26.28 22.18 2.57
CA PHE A 955 27.51 22.19 3.38
C PHE A 955 28.67 22.91 2.72
N LYS A 956 28.70 22.94 1.39
CA LYS A 956 29.65 23.78 0.62
C LYS A 956 29.36 25.26 0.84
N GLN A 957 28.09 25.68 0.89
CA GLN A 957 27.71 27.05 1.22
C GLN A 957 28.08 27.39 2.67
N LEU A 958 27.80 26.50 3.63
CA LEU A 958 28.24 26.67 5.01
C LEU A 958 29.76 26.86 5.14
N LYS A 959 30.53 26.11 4.34
CA LYS A 959 32.00 26.29 4.28
C LYS A 959 32.38 27.67 3.70
N ALA A 960 31.67 28.13 2.66
CA ALA A 960 31.86 29.47 2.10
C ALA A 960 31.49 30.58 3.09
N ASP A 961 30.50 30.36 3.95
CA ASP A 961 30.08 31.27 5.04
C ASP A 961 31.03 31.21 6.26
N GLY A 962 32.18 30.55 6.14
CA GLY A 962 33.25 30.52 7.16
C GLY A 962 33.09 29.42 8.22
N VAL A 963 32.25 28.42 8.00
CA VAL A 963 32.17 27.26 8.88
C VAL A 963 33.14 26.18 8.40
N ASN A 964 34.12 25.82 9.22
CA ASN A 964 35.07 24.76 8.85
C ASN A 964 34.37 23.40 8.95
N ILE A 965 33.77 22.96 7.84
CA ILE A 965 32.93 21.76 7.79
C ILE A 965 33.09 20.99 6.48
N SER A 966 33.11 19.68 6.54
CA SER A 966 33.13 18.79 5.39
C SER A 966 31.92 17.84 5.43
N PHE A 967 31.30 17.63 4.29
CA PHE A 967 30.21 16.65 4.14
C PHE A 967 30.72 15.45 3.36
N LYS A 968 30.34 14.25 3.80
CA LYS A 968 30.70 13.00 3.12
C LYS A 968 29.50 12.05 3.09
N LYS A 969 29.28 11.47 1.93
CA LYS A 969 28.39 10.33 1.74
C LYS A 969 29.14 9.04 2.08
N GLN A 970 28.48 8.12 2.77
CA GLN A 970 29.00 6.79 3.11
C GLN A 970 28.03 5.72 2.64
N ILE A 971 28.52 4.73 1.91
CA ILE A 971 27.75 3.53 1.54
C ILE A 971 28.21 2.33 2.39
N LYS A 972 27.50 1.20 2.28
CA LYS A 972 27.73 0.00 3.12
C LYS A 972 29.18 -0.53 3.05
N SER A 973 29.84 -0.39 1.89
CA SER A 973 31.24 -0.81 1.71
C SER A 973 32.27 0.13 2.33
N ASP A 974 31.89 1.34 2.67
CA ASP A 974 32.84 2.36 3.15
C ASP A 974 33.06 2.24 4.65
N ASN A 975 34.30 2.43 5.06
CA ASN A 975 34.67 2.43 6.47
C ASN A 975 34.81 3.86 6.98
N ILE A 976 34.10 4.19 8.08
CA ILE A 976 34.10 5.53 8.67
C ILE A 976 35.51 5.96 9.12
N ILE A 977 36.33 5.03 9.63
CA ILE A 977 37.69 5.32 10.06
C ILE A 977 38.55 5.75 8.87
N LYS A 978 38.36 5.13 7.70
CA LYS A 978 39.06 5.49 6.48
C LYS A 978 38.63 6.88 6.01
N ILE A 979 37.34 7.17 6.01
CA ILE A 979 36.81 8.51 5.65
C ILE A 979 37.44 9.59 6.53
N ILE A 980 37.54 9.34 7.85
CA ILE A 980 38.14 10.29 8.80
C ILE A 980 39.63 10.48 8.52
N LYS A 981 40.39 9.40 8.27
CA LYS A 981 41.81 9.46 7.98
C LYS A 981 42.12 10.18 6.65
N ASP A 982 41.37 9.81 5.61
CA ASP A 982 41.48 10.45 4.28
C ASP A 982 41.20 11.96 4.36
N LEU A 983 40.23 12.38 5.20
CA LEU A 983 39.93 13.79 5.43
C LEU A 983 41.13 14.51 6.09
N ILE A 984 41.73 13.89 7.11
CA ILE A 984 42.87 14.47 7.81
C ILE A 984 44.13 14.59 6.87
N GLU A 985 44.32 13.62 5.99
CA GLU A 985 45.43 13.58 5.04
C GLU A 985 45.26 14.61 3.91
N ASN A 986 44.05 14.73 3.35
CA ASN A 986 43.76 15.65 2.24
C ASN A 986 43.95 17.14 2.66
N GLU A 987 43.57 17.48 3.88
CA GLU A 987 43.76 18.85 4.38
C GLU A 987 45.20 19.14 4.86
N ARG A 988 46.12 18.18 4.77
CA ARG A 988 47.56 18.42 4.93
C ARG A 988 48.24 18.84 3.63
N GLN A 989 47.57 18.69 2.50
CA GLN A 989 48.09 19.03 1.18
C GLN A 989 47.65 20.42 0.67
N ASP A 990 46.56 20.97 1.27
CA ASP A 990 46.09 22.34 1.08
C ASP A 990 46.69 23.27 2.19
#